data_626f826015848d3cf565ac8fc6809564
#
_entry.id   626f826015848d3cf565ac8fc6809564
#
_cell.length_a   1.000
_cell.length_b   1.000
_cell.length_c   1.000
_cell.angle_alpha   90.00
_cell.angle_beta   90.00
_cell.angle_gamma   90.00
#
_symmetry.space_group_name_H-M   'P 1'
#
loop_
_entity.id
_entity.type
_entity.pdbx_description
1 polymer ?
#
loop_
_entity_poly.entity_id
_entity_poly.type
_entity_poly.pdbx_seq_one_letter_code
_entity_poly.pdbx_strand_id
1 'polypeptide(L)'
;MPLPLENPAAPRDRVLRQLVAALIFERLVTVDDAGGRLSWQLAGRDYRCRGRIGPFGRPRIAPASVEMRGDDGAWMPAAMAVLLGALPGPERNRQKLLSELELTVSFASWNRANIAARDRRSLSFAGIEAALDEGHPYHPCYKARAGFSFEDNRAYGPEAAQPFQLLWLLVARKHLRHALPTAEDAFWRRELGEETFCDLQSRRAALGLSQEGFGLVPIHPWQWQHLKDDRLAEWLAKGDVHMLGPAGDRYLASQSIRSLHNLDAPRRASVKLSLGIVNTSSRRILTPHSVCTAPVISDWIGRVVEGDPLFAERYPLTILKEYAGLIADRHGPLAGEIAAIWRHSAEATLAPGEAIVPFNALAVIEADGQPFIAPWLARYGLSAWFERLVEVAVLPVWHLLVCHGIAVEAHAQNMLLVHRDGWPVRLILRDFHESMEYARHFLREPSLEPNFPAMDPEYATAEPDDFYWTEQLDMLRMLVTDTLFVHNLTDLTHLVETAFGTPEAALWDKIGRRLETYAAEHGLAARQARLGHAAASIRAESLVTRKLFAAAPEYHHDIPNPFAPARARKGDLMLQIDDRAYECRAFETLVDAMAEAAGLDREPIGRLAVCFPETADWLALFFAIRARGGSVLPIHPGTPYAAALKLAQNAGCDRLYYNSVTPERLADTVTSEGQLLQMSSGTTGAPKCIARSWAEIDAEVETYVRAFREPEDMTPVVACPTTHSYGLICGILVALKRSQAPVIVNTANPKYLLRRLRETERPLLYSSPAILHTLARLTPEGEKMHALMTSGTLLPDAWFTAIRSKTTHMFQQYGCSESGCIAINPDLAAAGDMGYVLPHLALETGAGIDAPGEIVVAGGRKRIETRDLGYRRADGMLVFISRLDDMINVSGLNVYPKDVEDAVMVMPDVTDAVAFRREDRFAGERVGLLFSASKDVEPNVVRTWCAERLAGHQLPTEILQVPAVPRQANGKISRRDVAARFAAGEFTPNKEAAE
;
A
#
# COMPACT_ATOMS: atom_id res chain seq x y z
N MET A 1 -14.71 5.71 -5.14
CA MET A 1 -15.87 5.41 -4.27
C MET A 1 -15.66 4.03 -3.69
N PRO A 2 -15.64 3.80 -2.36
CA PRO A 2 -15.49 2.46 -1.81
C PRO A 2 -16.61 1.56 -2.34
N LEU A 3 -16.27 0.32 -2.68
CA LEU A 3 -17.25 -0.68 -3.10
C LEU A 3 -18.18 -0.97 -1.90
N PRO A 4 -19.49 -1.13 -2.10
CA PRO A 4 -20.40 -1.39 -0.99
C PRO A 4 -20.00 -2.68 -0.25
N LEU A 5 -20.09 -2.67 1.08
CA LEU A 5 -19.98 -3.86 1.92
C LEU A 5 -20.97 -4.91 1.44
N GLU A 6 -20.54 -6.14 1.29
CA GLU A 6 -21.38 -7.22 0.77
C GLU A 6 -22.54 -7.49 1.74
N ASN A 7 -23.76 -7.09 1.34
CA ASN A 7 -24.93 -7.86 1.70
C ASN A 7 -24.78 -9.23 1.02
N PRO A 8 -25.02 -10.40 1.68
CA PRO A 8 -24.66 -11.70 1.12
C PRO A 8 -25.18 -11.85 -0.31
N ALA A 9 -24.28 -11.63 -1.27
CA ALA A 9 -24.54 -11.73 -2.70
C ALA A 9 -25.11 -13.12 -3.01
N ALA A 10 -25.97 -13.25 -4.01
CA ALA A 10 -26.45 -14.55 -4.44
C ALA A 10 -25.23 -15.45 -4.70
N PRO A 11 -25.23 -16.72 -4.24
CA PRO A 11 -24.08 -17.61 -4.38
C PRO A 11 -23.52 -17.68 -5.81
N ARG A 12 -24.38 -17.65 -6.82
CA ARG A 12 -24.01 -17.62 -8.24
C ARG A 12 -23.22 -16.37 -8.63
N ASP A 13 -23.63 -15.19 -8.14
CA ASP A 13 -22.90 -13.93 -8.38
C ASP A 13 -21.50 -13.97 -7.75
N ARG A 14 -21.40 -14.46 -6.51
CA ARG A 14 -20.12 -14.59 -5.84
C ARG A 14 -19.16 -15.52 -6.58
N VAL A 15 -19.62 -16.71 -6.98
CA VAL A 15 -18.82 -17.69 -7.74
C VAL A 15 -18.37 -17.09 -9.08
N LEU A 16 -19.27 -16.39 -9.79
CA LEU A 16 -18.94 -15.71 -11.04
C LEU A 16 -17.89 -14.61 -10.83
N ARG A 17 -18.03 -13.78 -9.80
CA ARG A 17 -17.05 -12.73 -9.47
C ARG A 17 -15.67 -13.31 -9.13
N GLN A 18 -15.61 -14.37 -8.33
CA GLN A 18 -14.36 -15.03 -8.01
C GLN A 18 -13.72 -15.69 -9.24
N LEU A 19 -14.52 -16.30 -10.11
CA LEU A 19 -14.02 -16.81 -11.39
C LEU A 19 -13.42 -15.70 -12.25
N VAL A 20 -14.14 -14.59 -12.46
CA VAL A 20 -13.66 -13.46 -13.28
C VAL A 20 -12.42 -12.82 -12.61
N ALA A 21 -12.42 -12.67 -11.29
CA ALA A 21 -11.26 -12.16 -10.58
C ALA A 21 -10.03 -13.07 -10.78
N ALA A 22 -10.21 -14.38 -10.74
CA ALA A 22 -9.12 -15.32 -11.00
C ALA A 22 -8.64 -15.27 -12.46
N LEU A 23 -9.54 -15.18 -13.43
CA LEU A 23 -9.18 -15.07 -14.86
C LEU A 23 -8.35 -13.80 -15.14
N ILE A 24 -8.71 -12.69 -14.52
CA ILE A 24 -7.96 -11.42 -14.63
C ILE A 24 -6.62 -11.54 -13.93
N PHE A 25 -6.60 -12.04 -12.70
CA PHE A 25 -5.40 -12.17 -11.89
C PHE A 25 -4.36 -13.06 -12.55
N GLU A 26 -4.77 -14.23 -13.03
CA GLU A 26 -3.92 -15.23 -13.71
C GLU A 26 -3.63 -14.87 -15.19
N ARG A 27 -4.05 -13.67 -15.64
CA ARG A 27 -3.85 -13.16 -17.01
C ARG A 27 -4.41 -14.06 -18.12
N LEU A 28 -5.43 -14.85 -17.81
CA LEU A 28 -6.20 -15.58 -18.83
C LEU A 28 -7.06 -14.65 -19.69
N VAL A 29 -7.34 -13.46 -19.17
CA VAL A 29 -7.93 -12.34 -19.90
C VAL A 29 -7.16 -11.07 -19.61
N THR A 30 -6.97 -10.23 -20.64
CA THR A 30 -6.37 -8.89 -20.50
C THR A 30 -7.49 -7.88 -20.34
N VAL A 31 -7.40 -7.00 -19.34
CA VAL A 31 -8.43 -6.00 -19.06
C VAL A 31 -7.94 -4.59 -19.26
N ASP A 32 -8.83 -3.73 -19.74
CA ASP A 32 -8.70 -2.27 -19.66
C ASP A 32 -9.31 -1.80 -18.35
N ASP A 33 -8.55 -1.07 -17.54
CA ASP A 33 -8.98 -0.47 -16.27
C ASP A 33 -9.22 1.03 -16.49
N ALA A 34 -10.47 1.43 -16.58
CA ALA A 34 -10.86 2.81 -16.82
C ALA A 34 -11.91 3.28 -15.80
N GLY A 35 -11.48 4.12 -14.86
CA GLY A 35 -12.38 4.86 -13.97
C GLY A 35 -13.31 3.99 -13.10
N GLY A 36 -12.82 2.86 -12.60
CA GLY A 36 -13.60 1.94 -11.77
C GLY A 36 -14.43 0.93 -12.56
N ARG A 37 -14.13 0.78 -13.84
CA ARG A 37 -14.69 -0.25 -14.73
C ARG A 37 -13.56 -1.06 -15.35
N LEU A 38 -13.66 -2.37 -15.23
CA LEU A 38 -12.81 -3.33 -15.92
C LEU A 38 -13.55 -3.85 -17.14
N SER A 39 -12.93 -3.84 -18.33
CA SER A 39 -13.53 -4.34 -19.57
C SER A 39 -12.52 -5.21 -20.33
N TRP A 40 -13.02 -6.25 -21.01
CA TRP A 40 -12.22 -7.17 -21.79
C TRP A 40 -13.01 -7.82 -22.91
N GLN A 41 -12.30 -8.38 -23.87
CA GLN A 41 -12.87 -9.22 -24.91
C GLN A 41 -12.40 -10.67 -24.75
N LEU A 42 -13.32 -11.61 -24.99
CA LEU A 42 -13.00 -13.03 -25.01
C LEU A 42 -13.79 -13.73 -26.11
N ALA A 43 -13.11 -14.41 -27.04
CA ALA A 43 -13.67 -15.07 -28.20
C ALA A 43 -14.66 -14.18 -29.00
N GLY A 44 -14.31 -12.92 -29.20
CA GLY A 44 -15.09 -11.94 -29.95
C GLY A 44 -16.31 -11.35 -29.24
N ARG A 45 -16.51 -11.66 -27.95
CA ARG A 45 -17.58 -11.10 -27.11
C ARG A 45 -17.02 -10.11 -26.09
N ASP A 46 -17.73 -8.99 -25.92
CA ASP A 46 -17.36 -7.97 -24.93
C ASP A 46 -17.90 -8.33 -23.55
N TYR A 47 -17.06 -8.12 -22.54
CA TYR A 47 -17.38 -8.26 -21.12
C TYR A 47 -16.99 -7.00 -20.35
N ARG A 48 -17.67 -6.74 -19.24
CA ARG A 48 -17.33 -5.66 -18.34
C ARG A 48 -17.76 -5.97 -16.90
N CYS A 49 -17.11 -5.31 -15.93
CA CYS A 49 -17.61 -5.25 -14.56
C CYS A 49 -17.21 -3.92 -13.91
N ARG A 50 -17.85 -3.56 -12.81
CA ARG A 50 -17.40 -2.49 -11.94
C ARG A 50 -16.36 -3.05 -11.00
N GLY A 51 -15.22 -2.38 -10.92
CA GLY A 51 -14.12 -2.83 -10.09
C GLY A 51 -12.82 -2.08 -10.37
N ARG A 52 -11.76 -2.50 -9.71
CA ARG A 52 -10.40 -1.96 -9.87
C ARG A 52 -9.38 -3.08 -9.65
N ILE A 53 -8.16 -2.84 -10.09
CA ILE A 53 -7.03 -3.68 -9.72
C ILE A 53 -6.43 -3.17 -8.41
N GLY A 54 -6.32 -4.04 -7.42
CA GLY A 54 -5.75 -3.77 -6.10
C GLY A 54 -4.29 -4.20 -5.96
N PRO A 55 -3.74 -4.16 -4.73
CA PRO A 55 -2.40 -4.64 -4.43
C PRO A 55 -2.16 -6.07 -4.93
N PHE A 56 -0.91 -6.38 -5.27
CA PHE A 56 -0.50 -7.63 -5.95
C PHE A 56 -1.23 -7.93 -7.27
N GLY A 57 -1.93 -6.96 -7.85
CA GLY A 57 -2.74 -7.22 -9.05
C GLY A 57 -4.09 -7.90 -8.76
N ARG A 58 -4.52 -8.01 -7.51
CA ARG A 58 -5.79 -8.65 -7.12
C ARG A 58 -6.99 -7.81 -7.57
N PRO A 59 -7.87 -8.33 -8.43
CA PRO A 59 -9.06 -7.60 -8.84
C PRO A 59 -10.08 -7.48 -7.69
N ARG A 60 -10.67 -6.30 -7.55
CA ARG A 60 -11.76 -5.99 -6.62
C ARG A 60 -13.02 -5.73 -7.42
N ILE A 61 -13.90 -6.71 -7.54
CA ILE A 61 -15.08 -6.67 -8.40
C ILE A 61 -16.34 -6.45 -7.55
N ALA A 62 -17.13 -5.44 -7.91
CA ALA A 62 -18.38 -5.12 -7.23
C ALA A 62 -19.45 -6.21 -7.42
N PRO A 63 -20.29 -6.47 -6.39
CA PRO A 63 -21.42 -7.39 -6.50
C PRO A 63 -22.36 -7.06 -7.68
N ALA A 64 -22.90 -8.10 -8.32
CA ALA A 64 -23.88 -8.04 -9.41
C ALA A 64 -23.47 -7.11 -10.58
N SER A 65 -22.16 -7.05 -10.88
CA SER A 65 -21.64 -6.13 -11.90
C SER A 65 -21.00 -6.80 -13.10
N VAL A 66 -20.85 -8.11 -13.10
CA VAL A 66 -20.24 -8.84 -14.22
C VAL A 66 -21.26 -9.03 -15.35
N GLU A 67 -21.02 -8.37 -16.46
CA GLU A 67 -21.92 -8.34 -17.62
C GLU A 67 -21.19 -8.79 -18.89
N MET A 68 -21.96 -9.37 -19.82
CA MET A 68 -21.53 -9.69 -21.18
C MET A 68 -22.45 -9.01 -22.21
N ARG A 69 -21.94 -8.74 -23.39
CA ARG A 69 -22.72 -8.18 -24.48
C ARG A 69 -23.49 -9.30 -25.20
N GLY A 70 -24.80 -9.18 -25.27
CA GLY A 70 -25.65 -10.09 -26.01
C GLY A 70 -25.50 -9.92 -27.53
N ASP A 71 -26.04 -10.85 -28.30
CA ASP A 71 -26.00 -10.80 -29.77
C ASP A 71 -26.86 -9.65 -30.35
N ASP A 72 -27.82 -9.15 -29.56
CA ASP A 72 -28.61 -7.94 -29.83
C ASP A 72 -27.88 -6.63 -29.47
N GLY A 73 -26.63 -6.73 -28.95
CA GLY A 73 -25.82 -5.59 -28.51
C GLY A 73 -26.13 -5.07 -27.10
N ALA A 74 -27.16 -5.63 -26.41
CA ALA A 74 -27.52 -5.25 -25.07
C ALA A 74 -26.56 -5.87 -24.04
N TRP A 75 -26.35 -5.18 -22.91
CA TRP A 75 -25.58 -5.72 -21.77
C TRP A 75 -26.50 -6.55 -20.88
N MET A 76 -26.06 -7.76 -20.53
CA MET A 76 -26.77 -8.70 -19.68
C MET A 76 -25.83 -9.36 -18.68
N PRO A 77 -26.30 -9.90 -17.54
CA PRO A 77 -25.48 -10.65 -16.61
C PRO A 77 -24.72 -11.77 -17.32
N ALA A 78 -23.42 -11.88 -17.04
CA ALA A 78 -22.57 -12.88 -17.66
C ALA A 78 -22.92 -14.30 -17.20
N ALA A 79 -22.96 -15.25 -18.13
CA ALA A 79 -23.20 -16.66 -17.85
C ALA A 79 -21.86 -17.42 -17.75
N MET A 80 -21.65 -18.14 -16.63
CA MET A 80 -20.42 -18.92 -16.38
C MET A 80 -20.10 -19.92 -17.49
N ALA A 81 -21.12 -20.60 -18.02
CA ALA A 81 -20.97 -21.59 -19.10
C ALA A 81 -20.45 -20.93 -20.39
N VAL A 82 -20.96 -19.74 -20.76
CA VAL A 82 -20.51 -18.98 -21.93
C VAL A 82 -19.07 -18.51 -21.74
N LEU A 83 -18.74 -17.96 -20.56
CA LEU A 83 -17.41 -17.49 -20.23
C LEU A 83 -16.38 -18.64 -20.29
N LEU A 84 -16.66 -19.77 -19.64
CA LEU A 84 -15.78 -20.95 -19.64
C LEU A 84 -15.66 -21.59 -21.02
N GLY A 85 -16.74 -21.64 -21.78
CA GLY A 85 -16.73 -22.17 -23.14
C GLY A 85 -15.79 -21.43 -24.09
N ALA A 86 -15.58 -20.13 -23.82
CA ALA A 86 -14.68 -19.25 -24.57
C ALA A 86 -13.21 -19.31 -24.15
N LEU A 87 -12.89 -19.91 -22.98
CA LEU A 87 -11.51 -20.00 -22.47
C LEU A 87 -10.67 -21.03 -23.24
N PRO A 88 -9.34 -20.85 -23.29
CA PRO A 88 -8.43 -21.86 -23.82
C PRO A 88 -8.38 -23.11 -22.92
N GLY A 89 -7.88 -24.21 -23.48
CA GLY A 89 -7.70 -25.47 -22.78
C GLY A 89 -8.63 -26.58 -23.26
N PRO A 90 -8.41 -27.84 -22.81
CA PRO A 90 -9.20 -28.99 -23.18
C PRO A 90 -10.67 -28.88 -22.75
N GLU A 91 -11.60 -29.23 -23.66
CA GLU A 91 -13.05 -29.19 -23.40
C GLU A 91 -13.43 -29.96 -22.13
N ARG A 92 -12.87 -31.14 -21.94
CA ARG A 92 -13.08 -31.97 -20.74
C ARG A 92 -12.77 -31.21 -19.44
N ASN A 93 -11.69 -30.43 -19.43
CA ASN A 93 -11.28 -29.70 -18.23
C ASN A 93 -12.20 -28.49 -17.98
N ARG A 94 -12.63 -27.78 -19.05
CA ARG A 94 -13.61 -26.68 -18.92
C ARG A 94 -14.94 -27.19 -18.37
N GLN A 95 -15.43 -28.33 -18.85
CA GLN A 95 -16.66 -28.95 -18.35
C GLN A 95 -16.52 -29.43 -16.91
N LYS A 96 -15.38 -30.00 -16.53
CA LYS A 96 -15.10 -30.37 -15.14
C LYS A 96 -15.11 -29.13 -14.23
N LEU A 97 -14.45 -28.06 -14.64
CA LEU A 97 -14.43 -26.82 -13.87
C LEU A 97 -15.85 -26.23 -13.76
N LEU A 98 -16.63 -26.22 -14.84
CA LEU A 98 -18.03 -25.76 -14.80
C LEU A 98 -18.86 -26.59 -13.82
N SER A 99 -18.71 -27.90 -13.81
CA SER A 99 -19.40 -28.78 -12.86
C SER A 99 -19.03 -28.47 -11.42
N GLU A 100 -17.75 -28.23 -11.10
CA GLU A 100 -17.30 -27.87 -9.76
C GLU A 100 -17.84 -26.48 -9.33
N LEU A 101 -17.94 -25.51 -10.24
CA LEU A 101 -18.53 -24.20 -9.98
C LEU A 101 -20.05 -24.31 -9.71
N GLU A 102 -20.77 -25.08 -10.50
CA GLU A 102 -22.21 -25.29 -10.31
C GLU A 102 -22.51 -26.07 -9.01
N LEU A 103 -21.66 -27.05 -8.64
CA LEU A 103 -21.73 -27.69 -7.32
C LEU A 103 -21.49 -26.69 -6.20
N THR A 104 -20.51 -25.79 -6.35
CA THR A 104 -20.24 -24.71 -5.36
C THR A 104 -21.46 -23.80 -5.19
N VAL A 105 -22.10 -23.39 -6.30
CA VAL A 105 -23.34 -22.61 -6.27
C VAL A 105 -24.44 -23.38 -5.58
N SER A 106 -24.58 -24.68 -5.89
CA SER A 106 -25.65 -25.53 -5.33
C SER A 106 -25.51 -25.73 -3.84
N PHE A 107 -24.31 -26.08 -3.34
CA PHE A 107 -24.05 -26.24 -1.90
C PHE A 107 -24.15 -24.91 -1.13
N ALA A 108 -23.63 -23.81 -1.69
CA ALA A 108 -23.77 -22.51 -1.06
C ALA A 108 -25.23 -22.03 -1.00
N SER A 109 -26.01 -22.30 -2.03
CA SER A 109 -27.45 -22.00 -2.06
C SER A 109 -28.23 -22.88 -1.07
N TRP A 110 -27.89 -24.16 -0.99
CA TRP A 110 -28.48 -25.08 -0.01
C TRP A 110 -28.18 -24.66 1.43
N ASN A 111 -26.92 -24.30 1.72
CA ASN A 111 -26.54 -23.81 3.05
C ASN A 111 -27.35 -22.56 3.42
N ARG A 112 -27.44 -21.58 2.51
CA ARG A 112 -28.18 -20.36 2.72
C ARG A 112 -29.68 -20.59 2.99
N ALA A 113 -30.26 -21.61 2.37
CA ALA A 113 -31.67 -21.95 2.53
C ALA A 113 -31.96 -22.80 3.79
N ASN A 114 -31.00 -23.60 4.25
CA ASN A 114 -31.24 -24.63 5.27
C ASN A 114 -30.47 -24.46 6.57
N ILE A 115 -29.47 -23.55 6.62
CA ILE A 115 -28.64 -23.30 7.80
C ILE A 115 -28.91 -21.90 8.31
N ALA A 116 -29.29 -21.79 9.58
CA ALA A 116 -29.47 -20.49 10.22
C ALA A 116 -28.14 -19.74 10.40
N ALA A 117 -28.14 -18.45 10.11
CA ALA A 117 -26.99 -17.59 10.40
C ALA A 117 -26.71 -17.56 11.91
N ARG A 118 -25.45 -17.64 12.29
CA ARG A 118 -24.98 -17.61 13.68
C ARG A 118 -24.07 -16.40 13.88
N ASP A 119 -24.16 -15.74 15.02
CA ASP A 119 -23.18 -14.73 15.42
C ASP A 119 -21.88 -15.43 15.82
N ARG A 120 -20.90 -15.36 14.93
CA ARG A 120 -19.61 -16.04 15.09
C ARG A 120 -18.78 -15.49 16.24
N ARG A 121 -19.00 -14.21 16.61
CA ARG A 121 -18.29 -13.58 17.75
C ARG A 121 -18.63 -14.25 19.10
N SER A 122 -19.76 -14.96 19.17
CA SER A 122 -20.23 -15.65 20.37
C SER A 122 -19.90 -17.15 20.40
N LEU A 123 -19.32 -17.70 19.32
CA LEU A 123 -19.06 -19.13 19.20
C LEU A 123 -17.70 -19.55 19.80
N SER A 124 -17.58 -20.80 20.17
CA SER A 124 -16.29 -21.46 20.47
C SER A 124 -15.42 -21.52 19.21
N PHE A 125 -14.13 -21.79 19.38
CA PHE A 125 -13.20 -21.92 18.26
C PHE A 125 -13.69 -22.91 17.20
N ALA A 126 -14.05 -24.14 17.58
CA ALA A 126 -14.62 -25.12 16.68
C ALA A 126 -15.92 -24.65 16.01
N GLY A 127 -16.73 -23.92 16.76
CA GLY A 127 -17.98 -23.32 16.26
C GLY A 127 -17.73 -22.23 15.22
N ILE A 128 -16.71 -21.37 15.41
CA ILE A 128 -16.31 -20.37 14.44
C ILE A 128 -15.80 -21.05 13.15
N GLU A 129 -14.87 -22.01 13.27
CA GLU A 129 -14.35 -22.78 12.13
C GLU A 129 -15.47 -23.42 11.30
N ALA A 130 -16.46 -24.01 11.98
CA ALA A 130 -17.61 -24.61 11.32
C ALA A 130 -18.52 -23.56 10.62
N ALA A 131 -18.66 -22.35 11.19
CA ALA A 131 -19.59 -21.32 10.71
C ALA A 131 -19.02 -20.41 9.60
N LEU A 132 -17.79 -20.63 9.15
CA LEU A 132 -17.16 -19.84 8.07
C LEU A 132 -17.64 -20.30 6.69
N ASP A 133 -18.85 -19.88 6.31
CA ASP A 133 -19.51 -20.27 5.06
C ASP A 133 -18.89 -19.61 3.80
N GLU A 134 -18.11 -18.57 3.98
CA GLU A 134 -17.48 -17.82 2.89
C GLU A 134 -16.48 -18.66 2.08
N GLY A 135 -15.87 -19.67 2.68
CA GLY A 135 -14.89 -20.54 2.02
C GLY A 135 -13.61 -19.79 1.58
N HIS A 136 -12.94 -20.32 0.56
CA HIS A 136 -11.67 -19.73 0.08
C HIS A 136 -11.90 -18.37 -0.59
N PRO A 137 -11.17 -17.30 -0.22
CA PRO A 137 -11.43 -15.95 -0.70
C PRO A 137 -11.09 -15.75 -2.20
N TYR A 138 -10.21 -16.56 -2.75
CA TYR A 138 -9.78 -16.47 -4.15
C TYR A 138 -10.38 -17.57 -5.04
N HIS A 139 -10.29 -18.85 -4.60
CA HIS A 139 -10.61 -19.99 -5.47
C HIS A 139 -12.13 -20.11 -5.70
N PRO A 140 -12.62 -20.06 -6.95
CA PRO A 140 -14.06 -20.02 -7.21
C PRO A 140 -14.79 -21.35 -6.88
N CYS A 141 -14.09 -22.49 -6.82
CA CYS A 141 -14.65 -23.79 -6.43
C CYS A 141 -14.58 -24.06 -4.93
N TYR A 142 -14.69 -23.02 -4.09
CA TYR A 142 -14.44 -23.09 -2.65
C TYR A 142 -15.36 -24.05 -1.87
N LYS A 143 -16.48 -24.48 -2.46
CA LYS A 143 -17.46 -25.40 -1.86
C LYS A 143 -17.93 -26.46 -2.86
N ALA A 144 -17.04 -26.91 -3.73
CA ALA A 144 -17.40 -27.89 -4.77
C ALA A 144 -17.86 -29.24 -4.18
N ARG A 145 -17.21 -29.73 -3.12
CA ARG A 145 -17.56 -30.97 -2.39
C ARG A 145 -18.02 -32.12 -3.31
N ALA A 146 -17.34 -32.25 -4.46
CA ALA A 146 -17.71 -33.26 -5.45
C ALA A 146 -17.57 -34.67 -4.87
N GLY A 147 -18.70 -35.35 -4.75
CA GLY A 147 -18.85 -36.63 -4.07
C GLY A 147 -19.88 -36.61 -2.93
N PHE A 148 -20.17 -35.41 -2.36
CA PHE A 148 -21.23 -35.30 -1.36
C PHE A 148 -22.60 -35.13 -2.03
N SER A 149 -23.61 -35.73 -1.40
CA SER A 149 -25.03 -35.36 -1.55
C SER A 149 -25.38 -34.20 -0.60
N PHE A 150 -26.59 -33.64 -0.73
CA PHE A 150 -27.07 -32.66 0.25
C PHE A 150 -27.30 -33.24 1.65
N GLU A 151 -27.61 -34.54 1.73
CA GLU A 151 -27.72 -35.29 2.99
C GLU A 151 -26.35 -35.43 3.65
N ASP A 152 -25.31 -35.77 2.88
CA ASP A 152 -23.94 -35.80 3.36
C ASP A 152 -23.48 -34.42 3.81
N ASN A 153 -23.83 -33.36 3.08
CA ASN A 153 -23.54 -32.00 3.47
C ASN A 153 -24.24 -31.60 4.78
N ARG A 154 -25.46 -32.09 5.01
CA ARG A 154 -26.16 -31.90 6.30
C ARG A 154 -25.48 -32.67 7.43
N ALA A 155 -25.04 -33.92 7.19
CA ALA A 155 -24.49 -34.80 8.22
C ALA A 155 -23.03 -34.46 8.57
N TYR A 156 -22.22 -34.06 7.58
CA TYR A 156 -20.76 -33.95 7.70
C TYR A 156 -20.21 -32.59 7.25
N GLY A 157 -21.01 -31.75 6.62
CA GLY A 157 -20.60 -30.39 6.27
C GLY A 157 -20.42 -29.52 7.50
N PRO A 158 -19.36 -28.72 7.59
CA PRO A 158 -19.05 -27.94 8.80
C PRO A 158 -20.15 -26.96 9.18
N GLU A 159 -20.77 -26.31 8.21
CA GLU A 159 -21.76 -25.25 8.45
C GLU A 159 -23.02 -25.78 9.15
N ALA A 160 -23.40 -27.02 8.86
CA ALA A 160 -24.52 -27.69 9.55
C ALA A 160 -24.21 -28.01 11.02
N ALA A 161 -22.91 -28.04 11.38
CA ALA A 161 -22.42 -28.24 12.74
C ALA A 161 -23.03 -29.48 13.42
N GLN A 162 -23.23 -30.57 12.66
CA GLN A 162 -23.72 -31.83 13.21
C GLN A 162 -22.53 -32.64 13.71
N PRO A 163 -22.49 -32.99 15.01
CA PRO A 163 -21.42 -33.81 15.53
C PRO A 163 -21.62 -35.28 15.17
N PHE A 164 -20.53 -35.98 14.89
CA PHE A 164 -20.55 -37.41 14.59
C PHE A 164 -19.36 -38.15 15.23
N GLN A 165 -19.53 -39.45 15.48
CA GLN A 165 -18.44 -40.32 15.92
C GLN A 165 -17.69 -40.91 14.74
N LEU A 166 -16.39 -41.14 14.91
CA LEU A 166 -15.61 -41.88 13.96
C LEU A 166 -16.02 -43.37 13.95
N LEU A 167 -15.89 -44.03 12.81
CA LEU A 167 -15.97 -45.47 12.72
C LEU A 167 -14.58 -46.05 12.94
N TRP A 168 -14.54 -47.24 13.53
CA TRP A 168 -13.28 -47.90 13.84
C TRP A 168 -13.20 -49.19 13.06
N LEU A 169 -12.04 -49.42 12.45
CA LEU A 169 -11.67 -50.62 11.72
C LEU A 169 -10.59 -51.39 12.44
N LEU A 170 -10.58 -52.69 12.26
CA LEU A 170 -9.40 -53.50 12.41
C LEU A 170 -8.83 -53.79 11.01
N VAL A 171 -7.59 -53.43 10.78
CA VAL A 171 -6.88 -53.68 9.51
C VAL A 171 -5.69 -54.59 9.76
N ALA A 172 -5.47 -55.57 8.88
CA ALA A 172 -4.36 -56.49 9.00
C ALA A 172 -3.03 -55.71 8.98
N ARG A 173 -2.12 -56.02 9.90
CA ARG A 173 -0.87 -55.24 10.11
C ARG A 173 0.04 -55.23 8.91
N LYS A 174 -0.02 -56.26 8.04
CA LYS A 174 0.72 -56.27 6.76
C LYS A 174 0.41 -55.08 5.85
N HIS A 175 -0.75 -54.41 6.03
CA HIS A 175 -1.18 -53.27 5.27
C HIS A 175 -0.94 -51.94 6.01
N LEU A 176 -0.57 -51.97 7.31
CA LEU A 176 -0.45 -50.79 8.14
C LEU A 176 0.97 -50.24 8.25
N ARG A 177 1.09 -48.96 8.19
CA ARG A 177 2.27 -48.21 8.62
C ARG A 177 1.83 -47.11 9.56
N HIS A 178 2.60 -46.88 10.61
CA HIS A 178 2.33 -45.78 11.53
C HIS A 178 3.61 -45.14 12.07
N ALA A 179 3.51 -43.92 12.50
CA ALA A 179 4.48 -43.18 13.28
C ALA A 179 3.78 -42.66 14.53
N LEU A 180 4.00 -43.32 15.66
CA LEU A 180 3.37 -43.02 16.95
C LEU A 180 4.44 -42.56 17.94
N PRO A 181 4.14 -41.57 18.83
CA PRO A 181 5.10 -41.05 19.80
C PRO A 181 5.40 -42.02 20.96
N THR A 182 4.58 -43.04 21.14
CA THR A 182 4.67 -44.04 22.22
C THR A 182 4.28 -45.43 21.70
N ALA A 183 4.42 -46.46 22.53
CA ALA A 183 3.87 -47.77 22.23
C ALA A 183 2.37 -47.68 21.91
N GLU A 184 1.88 -48.45 20.95
CA GLU A 184 0.54 -48.36 20.36
C GLU A 184 -0.58 -48.39 21.40
N ASP A 185 -0.53 -49.31 22.38
CA ASP A 185 -1.56 -49.37 23.44
C ASP A 185 -1.57 -48.14 24.32
N ALA A 186 -0.39 -47.62 24.67
CA ALA A 186 -0.30 -46.37 25.43
C ALA A 186 -0.83 -45.16 24.65
N PHE A 187 -0.56 -45.16 23.32
CA PHE A 187 -1.11 -44.14 22.43
C PHE A 187 -2.64 -44.20 22.40
N TRP A 188 -3.23 -45.36 22.14
CA TRP A 188 -4.69 -45.49 22.07
C TRP A 188 -5.39 -45.21 23.40
N ARG A 189 -4.81 -45.66 24.54
CA ARG A 189 -5.38 -45.28 25.86
C ARG A 189 -5.37 -43.77 26.10
N ARG A 190 -4.35 -43.10 25.67
CA ARG A 190 -4.27 -41.64 25.78
C ARG A 190 -5.29 -40.95 24.88
N GLU A 191 -5.40 -41.38 23.61
CA GLU A 191 -6.25 -40.73 22.63
C GLU A 191 -7.74 -41.01 22.84
N LEU A 192 -8.10 -42.26 23.20
CA LEU A 192 -9.48 -42.70 23.32
C LEU A 192 -10.01 -42.66 24.77
N GLY A 193 -9.12 -42.69 25.72
CA GLY A 193 -9.46 -42.94 27.12
C GLY A 193 -9.58 -44.47 27.36
N GLU A 194 -9.48 -44.85 28.62
CA GLU A 194 -9.46 -46.27 29.04
C GLU A 194 -10.73 -47.02 28.62
N GLU A 195 -11.89 -46.41 28.85
CA GLU A 195 -13.20 -47.02 28.60
C GLU A 195 -13.40 -47.34 27.11
N THR A 196 -13.21 -46.40 26.25
CA THR A 196 -13.35 -46.57 24.77
C THR A 196 -12.35 -47.54 24.24
N PHE A 197 -11.09 -47.50 24.72
CA PHE A 197 -10.07 -48.43 24.31
C PHE A 197 -10.45 -49.89 24.71
N CYS A 198 -10.86 -50.10 25.94
CA CYS A 198 -11.30 -51.40 26.42
C CYS A 198 -12.53 -51.93 25.67
N ASP A 199 -13.50 -51.07 25.34
CA ASP A 199 -14.64 -51.43 24.50
C ASP A 199 -14.20 -51.92 23.11
N LEU A 200 -13.35 -51.16 22.39
CA LEU A 200 -12.84 -51.58 21.11
C LEU A 200 -12.01 -52.89 21.16
N GLN A 201 -11.26 -53.09 22.25
CA GLN A 201 -10.51 -54.37 22.46
C GLN A 201 -11.50 -55.52 22.71
N SER A 202 -12.60 -55.31 23.44
CA SER A 202 -13.64 -56.29 23.65
C SER A 202 -14.34 -56.69 22.37
N ARG A 203 -14.66 -55.71 21.51
CA ARG A 203 -15.24 -55.94 20.18
C ARG A 203 -14.27 -56.74 19.27
N ARG A 204 -12.96 -56.46 19.33
CA ARG A 204 -11.93 -57.22 18.63
C ARG A 204 -11.89 -58.67 19.14
N ALA A 205 -11.87 -58.85 20.43
CA ALA A 205 -11.85 -60.19 21.05
C ALA A 205 -13.08 -61.05 20.66
N ALA A 206 -14.26 -60.41 20.60
CA ALA A 206 -15.48 -61.04 20.12
C ALA A 206 -15.42 -61.54 18.67
N LEU A 207 -14.57 -60.95 17.82
CA LEU A 207 -14.28 -61.39 16.46
C LEU A 207 -13.23 -62.46 16.42
N GLY A 208 -12.58 -62.82 17.51
CA GLY A 208 -11.50 -63.79 17.57
C GLY A 208 -10.16 -63.32 16.97
N LEU A 209 -9.99 -61.98 16.87
CA LEU A 209 -8.83 -61.35 16.20
C LEU A 209 -7.76 -60.96 17.21
N SER A 210 -6.47 -61.29 16.91
CA SER A 210 -5.34 -60.97 17.78
C SER A 210 -4.84 -59.52 17.55
N GLN A 211 -4.17 -58.99 18.55
CA GLN A 211 -3.52 -57.70 18.46
C GLN A 211 -2.28 -57.70 17.59
N GLU A 212 -1.58 -58.81 17.52
CA GLU A 212 -0.42 -59.01 16.65
C GLU A 212 -0.84 -59.05 15.18
N GLY A 213 -2.05 -59.55 14.86
CA GLY A 213 -2.57 -59.66 13.49
C GLY A 213 -3.22 -58.36 12.95
N PHE A 214 -3.83 -57.57 13.83
CA PHE A 214 -4.66 -56.44 13.43
C PHE A 214 -4.40 -55.18 14.27
N GLY A 215 -4.37 -53.99 13.60
CA GLY A 215 -4.29 -52.71 14.24
C GLY A 215 -5.59 -51.95 14.14
N LEU A 216 -5.83 -51.04 15.09
CA LEU A 216 -6.97 -50.09 15.08
C LEU A 216 -6.75 -48.96 14.10
N VAL A 217 -7.78 -48.64 13.32
CA VAL A 217 -7.76 -47.54 12.34
C VAL A 217 -9.07 -46.74 12.40
N PRO A 218 -9.05 -45.43 12.66
CA PRO A 218 -10.25 -44.63 12.53
C PRO A 218 -10.54 -44.27 11.07
N ILE A 219 -11.80 -44.22 10.70
CA ILE A 219 -12.23 -43.82 9.37
C ILE A 219 -13.46 -42.90 9.49
N HIS A 220 -13.52 -41.93 8.57
CA HIS A 220 -14.70 -41.04 8.45
C HIS A 220 -15.92 -41.87 8.01
N PRO A 221 -17.12 -41.69 8.60
CA PRO A 221 -18.31 -42.47 8.24
C PRO A 221 -18.66 -42.43 6.75
N TRP A 222 -18.54 -41.26 6.12
CA TRP A 222 -18.73 -41.14 4.66
C TRP A 222 -17.70 -41.94 3.86
N GLN A 223 -16.43 -41.88 4.26
CA GLN A 223 -15.34 -42.59 3.58
C GLN A 223 -15.55 -44.11 3.62
N TRP A 224 -15.98 -44.62 4.76
CA TRP A 224 -16.36 -46.02 4.88
C TRP A 224 -17.47 -46.40 3.89
N GLN A 225 -18.57 -45.63 3.83
CA GLN A 225 -19.67 -45.91 2.91
C GLN A 225 -19.24 -45.84 1.44
N HIS A 226 -18.31 -44.97 1.13
CA HIS A 226 -17.78 -44.78 -0.21
C HIS A 226 -16.85 -45.95 -0.64
N LEU A 227 -16.12 -46.54 0.29
CA LEU A 227 -15.12 -47.59 -0.03
C LEU A 227 -15.62 -49.03 0.15
N LYS A 228 -16.55 -49.30 1.05
CA LYS A 228 -16.88 -50.67 1.53
C LYS A 228 -17.36 -51.63 0.44
N ASP A 229 -18.18 -51.16 -0.51
CA ASP A 229 -18.81 -52.01 -1.51
C ASP A 229 -18.03 -52.07 -2.83
N ASP A 230 -16.96 -51.29 -2.97
CA ASP A 230 -16.11 -51.27 -4.17
C ASP A 230 -14.65 -51.55 -3.78
N ARG A 231 -13.92 -50.55 -3.37
CA ARG A 231 -12.46 -50.62 -3.22
C ARG A 231 -11.99 -51.44 -2.00
N LEU A 232 -12.79 -51.54 -0.95
CA LEU A 232 -12.53 -52.38 0.22
C LEU A 232 -13.15 -53.80 0.12
N ALA A 233 -13.97 -54.07 -0.88
CA ALA A 233 -14.68 -55.35 -1.00
C ALA A 233 -13.74 -56.56 -1.01
N GLU A 234 -12.60 -56.47 -1.66
CA GLU A 234 -11.59 -57.52 -1.68
C GLU A 234 -10.98 -57.78 -0.29
N TRP A 235 -10.65 -56.72 0.46
CA TRP A 235 -10.08 -56.86 1.81
C TRP A 235 -11.12 -57.40 2.81
N LEU A 236 -12.39 -57.01 2.67
CA LEU A 236 -13.49 -57.55 3.45
C LEU A 236 -13.67 -59.04 3.19
N ALA A 237 -13.62 -59.46 1.91
CA ALA A 237 -13.77 -60.87 1.53
C ALA A 237 -12.58 -61.73 1.99
N LYS A 238 -11.38 -61.18 2.04
CA LYS A 238 -10.16 -61.87 2.54
C LYS A 238 -10.05 -61.87 4.07
N GLY A 239 -10.88 -61.11 4.78
CA GLY A 239 -10.77 -60.90 6.21
C GLY A 239 -9.58 -60.02 6.61
N ASP A 240 -9.04 -59.22 5.73
CA ASP A 240 -7.96 -58.26 6.01
C ASP A 240 -8.46 -56.98 6.68
N VAL A 241 -9.78 -56.67 6.62
CA VAL A 241 -10.41 -55.55 7.32
C VAL A 241 -11.72 -55.99 7.99
N HIS A 242 -11.98 -55.47 9.19
CA HIS A 242 -13.22 -55.73 9.94
C HIS A 242 -13.76 -54.42 10.54
N MET A 243 -15.06 -54.21 10.44
CA MET A 243 -15.73 -53.02 11.02
C MET A 243 -16.05 -53.29 12.51
N LEU A 244 -15.57 -52.42 13.38
CA LEU A 244 -15.95 -52.43 14.82
C LEU A 244 -17.14 -51.51 15.13
N GLY A 245 -17.47 -50.56 14.27
CA GLY A 245 -18.53 -49.59 14.46
C GLY A 245 -18.09 -48.24 15.08
N PRO A 246 -19.04 -47.37 15.42
CA PRO A 246 -18.74 -46.08 16.01
C PRO A 246 -18.29 -46.26 17.49
N ALA A 247 -17.31 -45.44 17.90
CA ALA A 247 -16.82 -45.34 19.26
C ALA A 247 -16.06 -44.06 19.55
N GLY A 248 -15.96 -43.70 20.83
CA GLY A 248 -15.21 -42.55 21.31
C GLY A 248 -15.96 -41.21 21.22
N ASP A 249 -15.23 -40.13 21.31
CA ASP A 249 -15.75 -38.78 21.32
C ASP A 249 -16.41 -38.41 19.99
N ARG A 250 -17.30 -37.41 20.03
CA ARG A 250 -17.90 -36.82 18.83
C ARG A 250 -17.02 -35.69 18.30
N TYR A 251 -17.00 -35.58 16.99
CA TYR A 251 -16.18 -34.63 16.26
C TYR A 251 -17.05 -33.68 15.43
N LEU A 252 -16.48 -32.49 15.18
CA LEU A 252 -17.03 -31.46 14.30
C LEU A 252 -16.05 -31.16 13.20
N ALA A 253 -16.52 -31.15 11.94
CA ALA A 253 -15.67 -30.83 10.79
C ALA A 253 -15.30 -29.34 10.75
N SER A 254 -14.04 -29.02 10.42
CA SER A 254 -13.62 -27.70 10.02
C SER A 254 -13.93 -27.44 8.53
N GLN A 255 -13.66 -26.23 8.01
CA GLN A 255 -13.86 -25.91 6.59
C GLN A 255 -12.99 -26.76 5.63
N SER A 256 -11.92 -27.41 6.12
CA SER A 256 -11.18 -28.40 5.33
C SER A 256 -11.97 -29.69 5.10
N ILE A 257 -13.10 -29.89 5.80
CA ILE A 257 -14.00 -31.04 5.87
C ILE A 257 -13.38 -32.34 6.36
N ARG A 258 -12.07 -32.54 6.16
CA ARG A 258 -11.32 -33.74 6.62
C ARG A 258 -10.59 -33.54 7.96
N SER A 259 -10.44 -32.28 8.44
CA SER A 259 -9.87 -31.98 9.76
C SER A 259 -11.02 -31.81 10.75
N LEU A 260 -10.98 -32.61 11.83
CA LEU A 260 -12.06 -32.80 12.76
C LEU A 260 -11.64 -32.32 14.15
N HIS A 261 -12.44 -31.43 14.77
CA HIS A 261 -12.25 -30.99 16.15
C HIS A 261 -13.00 -31.90 17.11
N ASN A 262 -12.34 -32.32 18.18
CA ASN A 262 -13.01 -33.07 19.25
C ASN A 262 -13.97 -32.15 20.00
N LEU A 263 -15.26 -32.45 19.94
CA LEU A 263 -16.31 -31.64 20.56
C LEU A 263 -16.50 -31.96 22.05
N ASP A 264 -16.39 -33.23 22.42
CA ASP A 264 -16.63 -33.69 23.79
C ASP A 264 -15.43 -33.37 24.70
N ALA A 265 -14.24 -33.28 24.15
CA ALA A 265 -13.02 -32.94 24.84
C ALA A 265 -12.14 -31.97 24.00
N PRO A 266 -12.47 -30.66 23.91
CA PRO A 266 -11.82 -29.71 22.99
C PRO A 266 -10.30 -29.56 23.17
N ARG A 267 -9.78 -29.90 24.35
CA ARG A 267 -8.34 -29.87 24.63
C ARG A 267 -7.59 -31.15 24.18
N ARG A 268 -8.30 -32.20 23.74
CA ARG A 268 -7.71 -33.39 23.10
C ARG A 268 -7.37 -33.10 21.64
N ALA A 269 -6.64 -34.02 21.03
CA ALA A 269 -6.21 -33.89 19.64
C ALA A 269 -7.37 -33.63 18.67
N SER A 270 -7.09 -32.82 17.66
CA SER A 270 -7.83 -32.86 16.40
C SER A 270 -7.30 -33.97 15.52
N VAL A 271 -8.17 -34.58 14.69
CA VAL A 271 -7.80 -35.66 13.79
C VAL A 271 -8.07 -35.23 12.35
N LYS A 272 -7.08 -35.43 11.48
CA LYS A 272 -7.20 -35.23 10.03
C LYS A 272 -7.32 -36.60 9.36
N LEU A 273 -8.45 -36.85 8.68
CA LEU A 273 -8.75 -38.11 8.04
C LEU A 273 -8.80 -37.98 6.54
N SER A 274 -8.49 -39.07 5.82
CA SER A 274 -8.74 -39.12 4.39
C SER A 274 -10.22 -39.07 4.07
N LEU A 275 -10.59 -38.27 3.05
CA LEU A 275 -11.94 -38.12 2.57
C LEU A 275 -11.93 -38.05 1.04
N GLY A 276 -12.51 -39.00 0.32
CA GLY A 276 -12.37 -39.19 -1.11
C GLY A 276 -13.12 -38.16 -1.98
N ILE A 277 -13.45 -37.00 -1.47
CA ILE A 277 -14.14 -35.93 -2.20
C ILE A 277 -13.16 -34.92 -2.79
N VAL A 278 -13.57 -34.21 -3.84
CA VAL A 278 -12.85 -33.05 -4.36
C VAL A 278 -13.45 -31.77 -3.78
N ASN A 279 -12.63 -30.98 -3.12
CA ASN A 279 -13.03 -29.67 -2.59
C ASN A 279 -11.93 -28.64 -2.85
N THR A 280 -12.29 -27.43 -3.30
CA THR A 280 -11.39 -26.36 -3.72
C THR A 280 -10.48 -26.82 -4.87
N SER A 281 -9.21 -27.10 -4.64
CA SER A 281 -8.22 -27.42 -5.67
C SER A 281 -7.99 -28.91 -5.88
N SER A 282 -8.19 -29.76 -4.84
CA SER A 282 -7.71 -31.15 -4.84
C SER A 282 -8.68 -32.12 -4.18
N ARG A 283 -8.42 -33.42 -4.41
CA ARG A 283 -9.03 -34.52 -3.68
C ARG A 283 -8.52 -34.53 -2.24
N ARG A 284 -9.41 -34.76 -1.27
CA ARG A 284 -9.10 -34.61 0.16
C ARG A 284 -8.59 -35.90 0.82
N ILE A 285 -7.81 -36.70 0.09
CA ILE A 285 -7.05 -37.85 0.66
C ILE A 285 -5.75 -37.33 1.30
N LEU A 286 -5.06 -38.22 2.04
CA LEU A 286 -3.74 -37.89 2.61
C LEU A 286 -2.65 -38.56 1.77
N THR A 287 -1.64 -37.77 1.39
CA THR A 287 -0.55 -38.24 0.53
C THR A 287 0.30 -39.31 1.26
N PRO A 288 0.52 -40.50 0.67
CA PRO A 288 1.08 -41.63 1.39
C PRO A 288 2.43 -41.39 2.05
N HIS A 289 3.34 -40.66 1.40
CA HIS A 289 4.65 -40.33 1.96
C HIS A 289 4.59 -39.41 3.18
N SER A 290 3.62 -38.44 3.20
CA SER A 290 3.58 -37.38 4.20
C SER A 290 2.99 -37.82 5.54
N VAL A 291 2.12 -38.85 5.59
CA VAL A 291 1.37 -39.20 6.81
C VAL A 291 2.30 -39.58 7.97
N CYS A 292 3.28 -40.44 7.71
CA CYS A 292 4.23 -40.86 8.74
C CYS A 292 5.44 -39.93 8.90
N THR A 293 5.62 -38.99 7.98
CA THR A 293 6.65 -37.94 8.04
C THR A 293 6.18 -36.71 8.78
N ALA A 294 4.86 -36.47 8.81
CA ALA A 294 4.24 -35.32 9.49
C ALA A 294 4.76 -35.06 10.92
N PRO A 295 4.89 -36.06 11.80
CA PRO A 295 5.40 -35.86 13.15
C PRO A 295 6.81 -35.28 13.18
N VAL A 296 7.69 -35.76 12.29
CA VAL A 296 9.10 -35.34 12.23
C VAL A 296 9.22 -33.90 11.71
N ILE A 297 8.45 -33.54 10.68
CA ILE A 297 8.47 -32.19 10.11
C ILE A 297 7.99 -31.19 11.14
N SER A 298 6.84 -31.43 11.76
CA SER A 298 6.29 -30.48 12.73
C SER A 298 7.12 -30.39 14.02
N ASP A 299 7.81 -31.49 14.40
CA ASP A 299 8.78 -31.44 15.50
C ASP A 299 10.04 -30.65 15.13
N TRP A 300 10.54 -30.79 13.90
CA TRP A 300 11.67 -30.00 13.42
C TRP A 300 11.37 -28.50 13.45
N ILE A 301 10.24 -28.08 12.87
CA ILE A 301 9.82 -26.67 12.91
C ILE A 301 9.62 -26.20 14.36
N GLY A 302 9.03 -27.05 15.20
CA GLY A 302 8.88 -26.79 16.64
C GLY A 302 10.20 -26.52 17.34
N ARG A 303 11.22 -27.37 17.09
CA ARG A 303 12.57 -27.19 17.66
C ARG A 303 13.26 -25.92 17.17
N VAL A 304 13.08 -25.55 15.90
CA VAL A 304 13.59 -24.28 15.34
C VAL A 304 12.96 -23.09 16.07
N VAL A 305 11.64 -23.13 16.28
CA VAL A 305 10.91 -22.05 16.97
C VAL A 305 11.27 -22.00 18.45
N GLU A 306 11.37 -23.14 19.14
CA GLU A 306 11.77 -23.26 20.54
C GLU A 306 13.21 -22.82 20.78
N GLY A 307 14.09 -23.00 19.78
CA GLY A 307 15.51 -22.64 19.85
C GLY A 307 15.83 -21.16 19.62
N ASP A 308 14.89 -20.36 19.09
CA ASP A 308 15.10 -18.93 18.86
C ASP A 308 14.29 -18.07 19.85
N PRO A 309 14.96 -17.35 20.78
CA PRO A 309 14.32 -16.51 21.79
C PRO A 309 13.37 -15.45 21.21
N LEU A 310 13.58 -14.99 19.98
CA LEU A 310 12.73 -13.98 19.34
C LEU A 310 11.29 -14.46 19.17
N PHE A 311 11.07 -15.78 18.96
CA PHE A 311 9.74 -16.35 18.89
C PHE A 311 8.99 -16.39 20.24
N ALA A 312 9.71 -16.32 21.35
CA ALA A 312 9.09 -16.23 22.67
C ALA A 312 8.91 -14.77 23.10
N GLU A 313 9.89 -13.94 22.84
CA GLU A 313 9.97 -12.59 23.42
C GLU A 313 9.32 -11.51 22.53
N ARG A 314 9.47 -11.61 21.22
CA ARG A 314 9.10 -10.52 20.30
C ARG A 314 8.08 -10.92 19.23
N TYR A 315 8.22 -12.08 18.63
CA TYR A 315 7.36 -12.61 17.56
C TYR A 315 6.68 -13.90 17.98
N PRO A 316 5.77 -13.86 18.97
CA PRO A 316 5.27 -15.07 19.64
C PRO A 316 4.61 -16.03 18.65
N LEU A 317 5.22 -17.21 18.49
CA LEU A 317 4.77 -18.25 17.58
C LEU A 317 4.62 -19.57 18.32
N THR A 318 3.51 -20.25 18.07
CA THR A 318 3.25 -21.62 18.52
C THR A 318 3.09 -22.54 17.33
N ILE A 319 3.81 -23.64 17.30
CA ILE A 319 3.66 -24.71 16.31
C ILE A 319 2.69 -25.76 16.84
N LEU A 320 1.59 -25.95 16.13
CA LEU A 320 0.61 -26.98 16.47
C LEU A 320 1.05 -28.31 15.85
N LYS A 321 1.89 -29.04 16.58
CA LYS A 321 2.56 -30.25 16.08
C LYS A 321 1.56 -31.34 15.67
N GLU A 322 1.80 -31.92 14.50
CA GLU A 322 1.23 -33.18 14.04
C GLU A 322 2.11 -34.29 14.64
N TYR A 323 1.64 -34.99 15.66
CA TYR A 323 2.51 -35.83 16.48
C TYR A 323 2.32 -37.32 16.29
N ALA A 324 1.34 -37.73 15.47
CA ALA A 324 1.13 -39.13 15.09
C ALA A 324 0.52 -39.23 13.70
N GLY A 325 0.90 -40.26 12.96
CA GLY A 325 0.35 -40.58 11.66
C GLY A 325 0.14 -42.08 11.49
N LEU A 326 -0.92 -42.49 10.79
CA LEU A 326 -1.25 -43.89 10.47
C LEU A 326 -1.84 -43.96 9.07
N ILE A 327 -1.40 -44.93 8.28
CA ILE A 327 -1.88 -45.16 6.92
C ILE A 327 -2.01 -46.66 6.64
N ALA A 328 -3.07 -47.03 5.91
CA ALA A 328 -3.24 -48.34 5.33
C ALA A 328 -2.94 -48.32 3.83
N ASP A 329 -2.40 -49.44 3.31
CA ASP A 329 -2.13 -49.65 1.88
C ASP A 329 -1.29 -48.57 1.19
N ARG A 330 -0.17 -48.21 1.78
CA ARG A 330 0.64 -47.08 1.33
C ARG A 330 0.99 -47.11 -0.16
N HIS A 331 1.22 -48.25 -0.75
CA HIS A 331 1.67 -48.42 -2.16
C HIS A 331 0.66 -49.15 -3.05
N GLY A 332 -0.50 -49.51 -2.52
CA GLY A 332 -1.50 -50.29 -3.24
C GLY A 332 -2.66 -49.43 -3.79
N PRO A 333 -3.73 -50.07 -4.24
CA PRO A 333 -4.88 -49.40 -4.81
C PRO A 333 -5.62 -48.42 -3.87
N LEU A 334 -5.48 -48.60 -2.55
CA LEU A 334 -6.09 -47.75 -1.53
C LEU A 334 -5.13 -46.68 -1.00
N ALA A 335 -4.00 -46.46 -1.65
CA ALA A 335 -2.98 -45.50 -1.21
C ALA A 335 -3.60 -44.10 -0.92
N GLY A 336 -3.43 -43.67 0.32
CA GLY A 336 -3.99 -42.35 0.78
C GLY A 336 -5.48 -42.35 1.10
N GLU A 337 -6.24 -43.44 0.85
CA GLU A 337 -7.69 -43.48 1.11
C GLU A 337 -8.07 -43.75 2.56
N ILE A 338 -7.21 -44.46 3.29
CA ILE A 338 -7.42 -44.82 4.69
C ILE A 338 -6.18 -44.36 5.47
N ALA A 339 -6.26 -43.13 5.97
CA ALA A 339 -5.16 -42.55 6.73
C ALA A 339 -5.68 -41.54 7.76
N ALA A 340 -4.91 -41.34 8.82
CA ALA A 340 -5.18 -40.42 9.90
C ALA A 340 -3.89 -39.74 10.37
N ILE A 341 -4.00 -38.44 10.68
CA ILE A 341 -2.94 -37.64 11.34
C ILE A 341 -3.56 -37.01 12.59
N TRP A 342 -2.89 -37.17 13.74
CA TRP A 342 -3.26 -36.52 15.00
C TRP A 342 -2.44 -35.25 15.20
N ARG A 343 -3.14 -34.17 15.53
CA ARG A 343 -2.56 -32.86 15.78
C ARG A 343 -2.97 -32.36 17.15
N HIS A 344 -2.05 -31.73 17.88
CA HIS A 344 -2.39 -31.09 19.16
C HIS A 344 -3.57 -30.13 19.03
N SER A 345 -4.37 -30.02 20.11
CA SER A 345 -5.46 -29.03 20.15
C SER A 345 -4.91 -27.63 20.32
N ALA A 346 -5.42 -26.71 19.52
CA ALA A 346 -5.12 -25.29 19.67
C ALA A 346 -5.65 -24.74 21.03
N GLU A 347 -6.81 -25.21 21.49
CA GLU A 347 -7.39 -24.82 22.78
C GLU A 347 -6.56 -25.31 23.98
N ALA A 348 -5.76 -26.38 23.80
CA ALA A 348 -4.86 -26.86 24.85
C ALA A 348 -3.70 -25.90 25.11
N THR A 349 -3.37 -25.01 24.17
CA THR A 349 -2.24 -24.06 24.26
C THR A 349 -2.61 -22.73 24.93
N LEU A 350 -3.89 -22.52 25.25
CA LEU A 350 -4.40 -21.25 25.77
C LEU A 350 -4.08 -21.05 27.24
N ALA A 351 -3.57 -19.85 27.54
CA ALA A 351 -3.48 -19.32 28.90
C ALA A 351 -4.85 -18.73 29.37
N PRO A 352 -5.04 -18.55 30.67
CA PRO A 352 -6.26 -17.90 31.20
C PRO A 352 -6.49 -16.52 30.57
N GLY A 353 -7.74 -16.30 30.11
CA GLY A 353 -8.16 -15.06 29.45
C GLY A 353 -7.78 -14.95 27.97
N GLU A 354 -7.16 -15.96 27.39
CA GLU A 354 -6.91 -16.03 25.94
C GLU A 354 -8.06 -16.75 25.22
N ALA A 355 -8.32 -16.29 24.00
CA ALA A 355 -9.23 -16.92 23.05
C ALA A 355 -8.55 -17.06 21.69
N ILE A 356 -9.07 -17.95 20.84
CA ILE A 356 -8.53 -18.21 19.50
C ILE A 356 -9.61 -17.90 18.47
N VAL A 357 -9.18 -17.30 17.37
CA VAL A 357 -9.97 -17.21 16.15
C VAL A 357 -9.17 -17.72 14.95
N PRO A 358 -9.77 -18.44 14.01
CA PRO A 358 -9.13 -18.75 12.73
C PRO A 358 -8.95 -17.44 11.97
N PHE A 359 -7.81 -17.27 11.29
CA PHE A 359 -7.41 -15.99 10.70
C PHE A 359 -8.38 -15.52 9.61
N ASN A 360 -9.00 -16.44 8.88
CA ASN A 360 -10.03 -16.13 7.89
C ASN A 360 -11.30 -15.50 8.48
N ALA A 361 -11.57 -15.66 9.79
CA ALA A 361 -12.66 -14.95 10.46
C ALA A 361 -12.43 -13.43 10.52
N LEU A 362 -11.18 -12.97 10.46
CA LEU A 362 -10.85 -11.54 10.52
C LEU A 362 -11.36 -10.75 9.30
N ALA A 363 -11.57 -11.42 8.17
CA ALA A 363 -11.99 -10.80 6.91
C ALA A 363 -13.48 -11.01 6.59
N VAL A 364 -14.31 -11.47 7.55
CA VAL A 364 -15.72 -11.73 7.30
C VAL A 364 -16.63 -10.60 7.81
N ILE A 365 -17.81 -10.50 7.19
CA ILE A 365 -18.91 -9.62 7.62
C ILE A 365 -19.92 -10.46 8.41
N GLU A 366 -20.30 -9.98 9.57
CA GLU A 366 -21.32 -10.62 10.40
C GLU A 366 -22.76 -10.29 9.94
N ALA A 367 -23.75 -10.99 10.48
CA ALA A 367 -25.16 -10.79 10.14
C ALA A 367 -25.67 -9.37 10.43
N ASP A 368 -25.01 -8.65 11.34
CA ASP A 368 -25.27 -7.23 11.64
C ASP A 368 -24.72 -6.25 10.58
N GLY A 369 -24.07 -6.77 9.54
CA GLY A 369 -23.46 -5.98 8.49
C GLY A 369 -22.09 -5.37 8.88
N GLN A 370 -21.58 -5.67 10.07
CA GLN A 370 -20.28 -5.17 10.53
C GLN A 370 -19.18 -6.24 10.37
N PRO A 371 -17.94 -5.85 10.10
CA PRO A 371 -16.82 -6.77 10.15
C PRO A 371 -16.72 -7.50 11.49
N PHE A 372 -16.31 -8.76 11.47
CA PHE A 372 -16.08 -9.55 12.70
C PHE A 372 -15.19 -8.78 13.69
N ILE A 373 -14.16 -8.11 13.21
CA ILE A 373 -13.18 -7.34 13.99
C ILE A 373 -13.67 -5.95 14.43
N ALA A 374 -14.83 -5.49 13.99
CA ALA A 374 -15.30 -4.11 14.27
C ALA A 374 -15.31 -3.74 15.76
N PRO A 375 -15.76 -4.60 16.70
CA PRO A 375 -15.70 -4.28 18.13
C PRO A 375 -14.26 -4.11 18.65
N TRP A 376 -13.31 -4.86 18.09
CA TRP A 376 -11.90 -4.76 18.48
C TRP A 376 -11.30 -3.45 18.02
N LEU A 377 -11.58 -3.06 16.77
CA LEU A 377 -11.09 -1.80 16.23
C LEU A 377 -11.72 -0.58 16.90
N ALA A 378 -12.97 -0.67 17.31
CA ALA A 378 -13.63 0.36 18.11
C ALA A 378 -12.95 0.54 19.48
N ARG A 379 -12.50 -0.56 20.10
CA ARG A 379 -11.85 -0.55 21.42
C ARG A 379 -10.41 -0.08 21.39
N TYR A 380 -9.62 -0.51 20.42
CA TYR A 380 -8.17 -0.32 20.40
C TYR A 380 -7.67 0.70 19.38
N GLY A 381 -8.53 1.10 18.44
CA GLY A 381 -8.14 1.91 17.29
C GLY A 381 -7.50 1.07 16.18
N LEU A 382 -7.85 1.40 14.94
CA LEU A 382 -7.39 0.65 13.76
C LEU A 382 -5.87 0.61 13.63
N SER A 383 -5.18 1.75 13.77
CA SER A 383 -3.73 1.81 13.56
C SER A 383 -2.98 0.91 14.54
N ALA A 384 -3.25 1.07 15.84
CA ALA A 384 -2.57 0.31 16.89
C ALA A 384 -2.86 -1.20 16.79
N TRP A 385 -4.13 -1.56 16.51
CA TRP A 385 -4.52 -2.96 16.35
C TRP A 385 -3.86 -3.60 15.13
N PHE A 386 -3.83 -2.90 13.98
CA PHE A 386 -3.24 -3.41 12.75
C PHE A 386 -1.71 -3.54 12.86
N GLU A 387 -1.04 -2.58 13.47
CA GLU A 387 0.40 -2.65 13.75
C GLU A 387 0.72 -3.85 14.64
N ARG A 388 -0.10 -4.07 15.70
CA ARG A 388 0.06 -5.25 16.55
C ARG A 388 -0.22 -6.56 15.80
N LEU A 389 -1.21 -6.58 14.91
CA LEU A 389 -1.47 -7.75 14.07
C LEU A 389 -0.26 -8.08 13.18
N VAL A 390 0.36 -7.09 12.57
CA VAL A 390 1.59 -7.29 11.77
C VAL A 390 2.71 -7.87 12.63
N GLU A 391 2.91 -7.37 13.83
CA GLU A 391 3.93 -7.87 14.77
C GLU A 391 3.71 -9.36 15.12
N VAL A 392 2.48 -9.78 15.37
CA VAL A 392 2.20 -11.13 15.89
C VAL A 392 1.78 -12.13 14.82
N ALA A 393 1.41 -11.71 13.63
CA ALA A 393 0.93 -12.62 12.58
C ALA A 393 1.81 -12.61 11.33
N VAL A 394 2.40 -11.47 10.96
CA VAL A 394 3.25 -11.37 9.77
C VAL A 394 4.71 -11.66 10.12
N LEU A 395 5.25 -10.98 11.12
CA LEU A 395 6.66 -11.08 11.46
C LEU A 395 7.11 -12.47 11.92
N PRO A 396 6.32 -13.29 12.64
CA PRO A 396 6.74 -14.64 12.96
C PRO A 396 6.94 -15.53 11.72
N VAL A 397 6.02 -15.44 10.74
CA VAL A 397 6.14 -16.18 9.47
C VAL A 397 7.32 -15.66 8.66
N TRP A 398 7.48 -14.34 8.59
CA TRP A 398 8.59 -13.70 7.89
C TRP A 398 9.95 -14.02 8.52
N HIS A 399 10.00 -14.10 9.86
CA HIS A 399 11.21 -14.49 10.60
C HIS A 399 11.60 -15.95 10.33
N LEU A 400 10.61 -16.85 10.29
CA LEU A 400 10.85 -18.25 9.95
C LEU A 400 11.47 -18.39 8.54
N LEU A 401 10.97 -17.62 7.56
CA LEU A 401 11.52 -17.57 6.20
C LEU A 401 12.90 -16.92 6.16
N VAL A 402 13.00 -15.66 6.59
CA VAL A 402 14.22 -14.85 6.36
C VAL A 402 15.37 -15.31 7.26
N CYS A 403 15.11 -15.56 8.55
CA CYS A 403 16.13 -15.94 9.50
C CYS A 403 16.50 -17.43 9.39
N HIS A 404 15.50 -18.30 9.37
CA HIS A 404 15.73 -19.75 9.45
C HIS A 404 15.77 -20.44 8.09
N GLY A 405 15.24 -19.83 7.03
CA GLY A 405 15.21 -20.40 5.67
C GLY A 405 14.13 -21.43 5.47
N ILE A 406 13.07 -21.40 6.27
CA ILE A 406 11.91 -22.29 6.22
C ILE A 406 10.68 -21.49 5.79
N ALA A 407 10.09 -21.83 4.66
CA ALA A 407 8.83 -21.31 4.18
C ALA A 407 7.68 -22.22 4.63
N VAL A 408 6.57 -21.64 5.06
CA VAL A 408 5.35 -22.38 5.44
C VAL A 408 4.15 -21.79 4.74
N GLU A 409 3.17 -22.62 4.43
CA GLU A 409 1.91 -22.21 3.80
C GLU A 409 1.02 -21.50 4.83
N ALA A 410 1.25 -20.19 4.97
CA ALA A 410 0.58 -19.33 5.95
C ALA A 410 -0.72 -18.71 5.41
N HIS A 411 -1.55 -19.50 4.72
CA HIS A 411 -2.88 -19.03 4.33
C HIS A 411 -3.82 -18.96 5.56
N ALA A 412 -4.91 -18.20 5.44
CA ALA A 412 -5.78 -17.86 6.56
C ALA A 412 -6.36 -19.07 7.32
N GLN A 413 -6.48 -20.24 6.69
CA GLN A 413 -6.95 -21.47 7.34
C GLN A 413 -5.86 -22.13 8.20
N ASN A 414 -4.56 -21.98 7.84
CA ASN A 414 -3.43 -22.54 8.60
C ASN A 414 -2.96 -21.62 9.73
N MET A 415 -3.44 -20.39 9.78
CA MET A 415 -3.14 -19.39 10.79
C MET A 415 -4.27 -19.28 11.82
N LEU A 416 -3.92 -19.29 13.10
CA LEU A 416 -4.87 -19.04 14.19
C LEU A 416 -4.35 -17.86 15.02
N LEU A 417 -5.18 -16.83 15.20
CA LEU A 417 -4.85 -15.68 16.02
C LEU A 417 -5.30 -15.92 17.46
N VAL A 418 -4.37 -15.95 18.40
CA VAL A 418 -4.67 -15.89 19.83
C VAL A 418 -4.79 -14.43 20.24
N HIS A 419 -5.85 -14.12 20.97
CA HIS A 419 -6.13 -12.76 21.41
C HIS A 419 -6.66 -12.71 22.86
N ARG A 420 -6.53 -11.53 23.50
CA ARG A 420 -7.22 -11.20 24.77
C ARG A 420 -8.20 -10.08 24.49
N ASP A 421 -9.47 -10.36 24.62
CA ASP A 421 -10.54 -9.39 24.32
C ASP A 421 -10.40 -8.70 22.95
N GLY A 422 -9.88 -9.42 21.95
CA GLY A 422 -9.65 -8.90 20.60
C GLY A 422 -8.25 -8.30 20.36
N TRP A 423 -7.43 -8.08 21.39
CA TRP A 423 -6.05 -7.63 21.21
C TRP A 423 -5.16 -8.80 20.81
N PRO A 424 -4.45 -8.72 19.66
CA PRO A 424 -3.58 -9.79 19.18
C PRO A 424 -2.43 -10.09 20.15
N VAL A 425 -2.27 -11.36 20.52
CA VAL A 425 -1.26 -11.82 21.48
C VAL A 425 -0.16 -12.61 20.81
N ARG A 426 -0.50 -13.68 20.05
CA ARG A 426 0.43 -14.54 19.35
C ARG A 426 -0.23 -15.26 18.18
N LEU A 427 0.60 -15.82 17.31
CA LEU A 427 0.20 -16.66 16.19
C LEU A 427 0.34 -18.15 16.57
N ILE A 428 -0.59 -18.96 16.10
CA ILE A 428 -0.45 -20.41 16.01
C ILE A 428 -0.44 -20.80 14.53
N LEU A 429 0.53 -21.60 14.12
CA LEU A 429 0.57 -22.23 12.80
C LEU A 429 0.27 -23.73 12.90
N ARG A 430 -0.40 -24.26 11.87
CA ARG A 430 -0.80 -25.67 11.77
C ARG A 430 -0.68 -26.18 10.34
N ASP A 431 -0.70 -27.53 10.20
CA ASP A 431 -0.67 -28.25 8.92
C ASP A 431 0.65 -28.06 8.15
N PHE A 432 1.64 -28.92 8.41
CA PHE A 432 2.99 -28.81 7.84
C PHE A 432 3.36 -29.97 6.92
N HIS A 433 2.64 -31.09 6.97
CA HIS A 433 3.00 -32.35 6.29
C HIS A 433 3.07 -32.28 4.76
N GLU A 434 2.48 -31.25 4.13
CA GLU A 434 2.52 -30.95 2.69
C GLU A 434 2.62 -29.45 2.41
N SER A 435 2.90 -28.64 3.43
CA SER A 435 2.71 -27.19 3.40
C SER A 435 3.93 -26.43 3.92
N MET A 436 5.13 -26.96 3.66
CA MET A 436 6.40 -26.31 4.00
C MET A 436 7.48 -26.61 2.97
N GLU A 437 8.36 -25.65 2.77
CA GLU A 437 9.51 -25.78 1.89
C GLU A 437 10.76 -25.15 2.51
N TYR A 438 11.94 -25.63 2.10
CA TYR A 438 13.21 -25.05 2.50
C TYR A 438 14.28 -25.25 1.42
N ALA A 439 15.32 -24.39 1.47
CA ALA A 439 16.53 -24.59 0.65
C ALA A 439 17.72 -24.88 1.56
N ARG A 440 18.39 -26.03 1.36
CA ARG A 440 19.51 -26.50 2.22
C ARG A 440 20.59 -25.44 2.38
N HIS A 441 20.96 -24.75 1.29
CA HIS A 441 21.96 -23.69 1.28
C HIS A 441 21.49 -22.36 1.91
N PHE A 442 20.23 -22.30 2.34
CA PHE A 442 19.65 -21.12 2.99
C PHE A 442 19.18 -21.39 4.42
N LEU A 443 19.23 -22.63 4.90
CA LEU A 443 18.95 -22.94 6.30
C LEU A 443 19.95 -22.23 7.22
N ARG A 444 19.47 -21.69 8.33
CA ARG A 444 20.32 -21.14 9.40
C ARG A 444 21.01 -22.25 10.18
N GLU A 445 20.30 -23.35 10.45
CA GLU A 445 20.77 -24.50 11.22
C GLU A 445 20.59 -25.80 10.45
N PRO A 446 21.46 -26.11 9.45
CA PRO A 446 21.32 -27.31 8.63
C PRO A 446 21.42 -28.62 9.44
N SER A 447 22.02 -28.59 10.63
CA SER A 447 22.15 -29.76 11.52
C SER A 447 20.82 -30.24 12.11
N LEU A 448 19.79 -29.39 12.09
CA LEU A 448 18.43 -29.74 12.53
C LEU A 448 17.57 -30.38 11.41
N GLU A 449 18.04 -30.34 10.15
CA GLU A 449 17.33 -30.95 9.03
C GLU A 449 17.08 -32.43 9.29
N PRO A 450 15.83 -32.95 9.12
CA PRO A 450 15.54 -34.36 9.26
C PRO A 450 16.27 -35.19 8.22
N ASN A 451 16.65 -36.40 8.60
CA ASN A 451 17.20 -37.37 7.64
C ASN A 451 16.05 -38.03 6.85
N PHE A 452 15.49 -37.32 5.87
CA PHE A 452 14.38 -37.76 5.05
C PHE A 452 14.64 -39.13 4.37
N PRO A 453 15.82 -39.42 3.76
CA PRO A 453 16.12 -40.71 3.18
C PRO A 453 16.01 -41.90 4.14
N ALA A 454 16.28 -41.68 5.43
CA ALA A 454 16.15 -42.74 6.45
C ALA A 454 14.68 -42.99 6.86
N MET A 455 13.78 -42.02 6.61
CA MET A 455 12.36 -42.15 6.93
C MET A 455 11.61 -42.87 5.84
N ASP A 456 11.98 -42.67 4.59
CA ASP A 456 11.29 -43.24 3.44
C ASP A 456 12.20 -43.36 2.22
N PRO A 457 12.20 -44.51 1.53
CA PRO A 457 12.99 -44.70 0.33
C PRO A 457 12.66 -43.74 -0.83
N GLU A 458 11.43 -43.20 -0.91
CA GLU A 458 11.03 -42.24 -1.94
C GLU A 458 11.87 -40.97 -1.83
N TYR A 459 12.22 -40.54 -0.61
CA TYR A 459 13.06 -39.37 -0.41
C TYR A 459 14.54 -39.57 -0.80
N ALA A 460 14.99 -40.81 -0.88
CA ALA A 460 16.37 -41.10 -1.26
C ALA A 460 16.67 -40.88 -2.75
N THR A 461 15.62 -40.92 -3.59
CA THR A 461 15.70 -40.77 -5.04
C THR A 461 15.02 -39.45 -5.52
N ALA A 462 14.57 -38.62 -4.60
CA ALA A 462 13.86 -37.39 -4.90
C ALA A 462 14.79 -36.29 -5.42
N GLU A 463 14.36 -35.62 -6.46
CA GLU A 463 15.00 -34.41 -6.97
C GLU A 463 14.51 -33.16 -6.21
N PRO A 464 15.17 -32.02 -6.32
CA PRO A 464 14.63 -30.76 -5.84
C PRO A 464 13.24 -30.49 -6.41
N ASP A 465 12.35 -29.91 -5.61
CA ASP A 465 10.95 -29.61 -5.91
C ASP A 465 9.98 -30.83 -5.96
N ASP A 466 10.50 -32.07 -5.73
CA ASP A 466 9.61 -33.23 -5.62
C ASP A 466 8.83 -33.27 -4.29
N PHE A 467 9.44 -32.79 -3.18
CA PHE A 467 8.83 -32.84 -1.85
C PHE A 467 9.01 -31.53 -1.07
N TYR A 468 9.94 -31.46 -0.09
CA TYR A 468 10.06 -30.35 0.87
C TYR A 468 11.22 -29.39 0.58
N TRP A 469 12.14 -29.76 -0.30
CA TRP A 469 13.34 -28.96 -0.56
C TRP A 469 13.40 -28.47 -2.00
N THR A 470 13.85 -27.22 -2.14
CA THR A 470 14.07 -26.54 -3.41
C THR A 470 15.49 -26.00 -3.50
N GLU A 471 15.98 -25.80 -4.72
CA GLU A 471 17.24 -25.04 -4.97
C GLU A 471 16.97 -23.54 -5.16
N GLN A 472 15.72 -23.13 -5.36
CA GLN A 472 15.33 -21.78 -5.78
C GLN A 472 14.74 -20.98 -4.61
N LEU A 473 15.44 -19.91 -4.18
CA LEU A 473 14.97 -19.06 -3.09
C LEU A 473 13.69 -18.26 -3.42
N ASP A 474 13.44 -18.02 -4.69
CA ASP A 474 12.21 -17.35 -5.11
C ASP A 474 10.96 -18.22 -4.95
N MET A 475 11.12 -19.57 -4.96
CA MET A 475 10.04 -20.50 -4.61
C MET A 475 9.65 -20.37 -3.13
N LEU A 476 10.63 -20.31 -2.22
CA LEU A 476 10.37 -20.08 -0.80
C LEU A 476 9.65 -18.75 -0.55
N ARG A 477 10.12 -17.68 -1.23
CA ARG A 477 9.43 -16.39 -1.18
C ARG A 477 8.02 -16.49 -1.73
N MET A 478 7.83 -17.17 -2.87
CA MET A 478 6.53 -17.32 -3.53
C MET A 478 5.54 -18.02 -2.59
N LEU A 479 5.91 -19.15 -1.96
CA LEU A 479 5.04 -19.85 -1.03
C LEU A 479 4.52 -18.92 0.08
N VAL A 480 5.42 -18.16 0.73
CA VAL A 480 5.02 -17.22 1.79
C VAL A 480 4.24 -16.03 1.23
N THR A 481 4.67 -15.47 0.10
CA THR A 481 3.98 -14.30 -0.49
C THR A 481 2.55 -14.64 -0.92
N ASP A 482 2.37 -15.76 -1.59
CA ASP A 482 1.06 -16.19 -2.09
C ASP A 482 0.11 -16.49 -0.94
N THR A 483 0.59 -17.21 0.06
CA THR A 483 -0.28 -17.70 1.13
C THR A 483 -0.54 -16.65 2.22
N LEU A 484 0.49 -15.91 2.67
CA LEU A 484 0.35 -14.90 3.71
C LEU A 484 -0.20 -13.58 3.17
N PHE A 485 0.30 -13.11 2.01
CA PHE A 485 -0.07 -11.79 1.51
C PHE A 485 -1.18 -11.86 0.46
N VAL A 486 -0.96 -12.54 -0.68
CA VAL A 486 -1.84 -12.48 -1.86
C VAL A 486 -3.22 -13.10 -1.60
N HIS A 487 -3.28 -14.26 -0.94
CA HIS A 487 -4.52 -15.02 -0.71
C HIS A 487 -5.03 -14.95 0.74
N ASN A 488 -4.50 -14.04 1.56
CA ASN A 488 -4.90 -13.86 2.95
C ASN A 488 -5.01 -12.37 3.30
N LEU A 489 -3.90 -11.68 3.57
CA LEU A 489 -3.93 -10.29 4.05
C LEU A 489 -4.54 -9.30 3.06
N THR A 490 -4.52 -9.57 1.74
CA THR A 490 -5.20 -8.70 0.77
C THR A 490 -6.70 -8.62 1.03
N ASP A 491 -7.33 -9.68 1.53
CA ASP A 491 -8.77 -9.67 1.79
C ASP A 491 -9.09 -8.90 3.08
N LEU A 492 -8.23 -9.01 4.09
CA LEU A 492 -8.33 -8.20 5.31
C LEU A 492 -8.09 -6.71 5.04
N THR A 493 -7.06 -6.36 4.24
CA THR A 493 -6.79 -4.95 3.90
C THR A 493 -7.90 -4.35 3.06
N HIS A 494 -8.50 -5.13 2.16
CA HIS A 494 -9.67 -4.72 1.40
C HIS A 494 -10.90 -4.49 2.29
N LEU A 495 -11.14 -5.39 3.25
CA LEU A 495 -12.21 -5.20 4.23
C LEU A 495 -11.99 -3.90 5.02
N VAL A 496 -10.77 -3.64 5.47
CA VAL A 496 -10.43 -2.43 6.22
C VAL A 496 -10.66 -1.17 5.38
N GLU A 497 -10.26 -1.16 4.11
CA GLU A 497 -10.53 -0.04 3.21
C GLU A 497 -12.03 0.19 3.04
N THR A 498 -12.77 -0.90 2.79
CA THR A 498 -14.20 -0.82 2.49
C THR A 498 -15.04 -0.40 3.71
N ALA A 499 -14.73 -0.96 4.88
CA ALA A 499 -15.51 -0.75 6.10
C ALA A 499 -15.07 0.48 6.90
N PHE A 500 -13.78 0.82 6.89
CA PHE A 500 -13.20 1.85 7.77
C PHE A 500 -12.51 2.99 6.99
N GLY A 501 -12.49 2.95 5.67
CA GLY A 501 -11.99 4.04 4.81
C GLY A 501 -10.47 4.20 4.75
N THR A 502 -9.70 3.30 5.34
CA THR A 502 -8.23 3.34 5.25
C THR A 502 -7.77 2.65 3.97
N PRO A 503 -7.08 3.36 3.05
CA PRO A 503 -6.68 2.80 1.76
C PRO A 503 -5.82 1.54 1.91
N GLU A 504 -6.07 0.51 1.09
CA GLU A 504 -5.24 -0.72 1.04
C GLU A 504 -3.76 -0.38 0.86
N ALA A 505 -3.43 0.56 -0.03
CA ALA A 505 -2.04 0.96 -0.29
C ALA A 505 -1.31 1.44 0.98
N ALA A 506 -1.99 2.22 1.84
CA ALA A 506 -1.39 2.72 3.08
C ALA A 506 -1.10 1.58 4.08
N LEU A 507 -1.94 0.55 4.10
CA LEU A 507 -1.72 -0.65 4.94
C LEU A 507 -0.54 -1.48 4.41
N TRP A 508 -0.43 -1.64 3.10
CA TRP A 508 0.70 -2.34 2.47
C TRP A 508 2.02 -1.59 2.64
N ASP A 509 2.01 -0.27 2.55
CA ASP A 509 3.18 0.56 2.87
C ASP A 509 3.62 0.40 4.35
N LYS A 510 2.67 0.25 5.28
CA LYS A 510 3.00 -0.05 6.69
C LYS A 510 3.66 -1.42 6.85
N ILE A 511 3.10 -2.45 6.20
CA ILE A 511 3.68 -3.80 6.22
C ILE A 511 5.09 -3.76 5.64
N GLY A 512 5.28 -3.19 4.44
CA GLY A 512 6.58 -3.10 3.77
C GLY A 512 7.64 -2.43 4.63
N ARG A 513 7.35 -1.25 5.17
CA ARG A 513 8.26 -0.55 6.10
C ARG A 513 8.59 -1.39 7.34
N ARG A 514 7.62 -2.16 7.86
CA ARG A 514 7.88 -3.00 9.04
C ARG A 514 8.78 -4.18 8.72
N LEU A 515 8.66 -4.78 7.52
CA LEU A 515 9.56 -5.84 7.04
C LEU A 515 10.99 -5.32 6.85
N GLU A 516 11.16 -4.11 6.33
CA GLU A 516 12.47 -3.46 6.19
C GLU A 516 13.08 -3.13 7.55
N THR A 517 12.30 -2.53 8.45
CA THR A 517 12.72 -2.24 9.84
C THR A 517 13.13 -3.52 10.56
N TYR A 518 12.35 -4.60 10.42
CA TYR A 518 12.68 -5.92 10.97
C TYR A 518 14.05 -6.41 10.48
N ALA A 519 14.30 -6.34 9.18
CA ALA A 519 15.55 -6.80 8.61
C ALA A 519 16.76 -5.99 9.11
N ALA A 520 16.60 -4.67 9.30
CA ALA A 520 17.62 -3.79 9.86
C ALA A 520 17.87 -4.07 11.36
N GLU A 521 16.78 -4.17 12.17
CA GLU A 521 16.87 -4.45 13.61
C GLU A 521 17.63 -5.74 13.95
N HIS A 522 17.52 -6.76 13.07
CA HIS A 522 18.10 -8.08 13.29
C HIS A 522 19.34 -8.37 12.44
N GLY A 523 19.84 -7.41 11.65
CA GLY A 523 20.99 -7.61 10.77
C GLY A 523 20.71 -8.61 9.63
N LEU A 524 19.47 -8.76 9.21
CA LEU A 524 19.02 -9.74 8.22
C LEU A 524 18.80 -9.15 6.80
N ALA A 525 19.15 -7.88 6.59
CA ALA A 525 18.91 -7.19 5.32
C ALA A 525 19.52 -7.93 4.10
N ALA A 526 20.74 -8.45 4.23
CA ALA A 526 21.39 -9.22 3.18
C ALA A 526 20.67 -10.56 2.89
N ARG A 527 20.16 -11.25 3.92
CA ARG A 527 19.38 -12.48 3.73
C ARG A 527 18.03 -12.19 3.08
N GLN A 528 17.34 -11.16 3.53
CA GLN A 528 16.07 -10.70 2.96
C GLN A 528 16.25 -10.30 1.48
N ALA A 529 17.32 -9.59 1.14
CA ALA A 529 17.62 -9.22 -0.24
C ALA A 529 17.84 -10.44 -1.16
N ARG A 530 18.46 -11.52 -0.66
CA ARG A 530 18.63 -12.78 -1.43
C ARG A 530 17.31 -13.42 -1.85
N LEU A 531 16.23 -13.23 -1.09
CA LEU A 531 14.89 -13.69 -1.44
C LEU A 531 14.24 -12.86 -2.55
N GLY A 532 14.80 -11.70 -2.92
CA GLY A 532 14.23 -10.82 -3.94
C GLY A 532 12.88 -10.22 -3.57
N HIS A 533 12.61 -10.01 -2.26
CA HIS A 533 11.30 -9.54 -1.76
C HIS A 533 10.88 -8.17 -2.28
N ALA A 534 11.86 -7.33 -2.65
CA ALA A 534 11.65 -5.99 -3.19
C ALA A 534 11.69 -5.92 -4.73
N ALA A 535 11.67 -7.06 -5.43
CA ALA A 535 11.62 -7.10 -6.89
C ALA A 535 10.34 -6.42 -7.40
N ALA A 536 10.41 -5.73 -8.54
CA ALA A 536 9.26 -5.02 -9.13
C ALA A 536 8.07 -5.94 -9.45
N SER A 537 8.38 -7.14 -9.90
CA SER A 537 7.44 -8.22 -10.18
C SER A 537 7.87 -9.49 -9.46
N ILE A 538 6.91 -10.24 -8.96
CA ILE A 538 7.12 -11.53 -8.31
C ILE A 538 6.20 -12.57 -8.91
N ARG A 539 6.61 -13.85 -8.85
CA ARG A 539 5.76 -14.95 -9.31
C ARG A 539 4.68 -15.29 -8.29
N ALA A 540 3.50 -15.69 -8.80
CA ALA A 540 2.39 -16.24 -8.04
C ALA A 540 1.82 -17.48 -8.71
N GLU A 541 1.23 -18.40 -7.94
CA GLU A 541 0.60 -19.61 -8.45
C GLU A 541 -0.70 -19.31 -9.19
N SER A 542 -0.95 -20.04 -10.31
CA SER A 542 -2.11 -19.92 -11.17
C SER A 542 -3.06 -21.09 -10.98
N LEU A 543 -3.91 -21.04 -9.95
CA LEU A 543 -4.76 -22.16 -9.51
C LEU A 543 -5.87 -22.53 -10.50
N VAL A 544 -6.48 -21.56 -11.16
CA VAL A 544 -7.53 -21.80 -12.19
C VAL A 544 -6.90 -22.27 -13.48
N THR A 545 -5.77 -21.72 -13.88
CA THR A 545 -4.99 -22.16 -15.04
C THR A 545 -4.60 -23.64 -14.90
N ARG A 546 -4.15 -24.07 -13.71
CA ARG A 546 -3.85 -25.48 -13.40
C ARG A 546 -5.07 -26.38 -13.65
N LYS A 547 -6.27 -25.97 -13.23
CA LYS A 547 -7.52 -26.73 -13.50
C LYS A 547 -7.88 -26.78 -14.97
N LEU A 548 -7.63 -25.73 -15.72
CA LEU A 548 -7.96 -25.63 -17.14
C LEU A 548 -7.03 -26.47 -18.01
N PHE A 549 -5.75 -26.48 -17.73
CA PHE A 549 -4.78 -27.14 -18.59
C PHE A 549 -4.37 -28.53 -18.07
N ALA A 550 -4.12 -28.66 -16.77
CA ALA A 550 -3.75 -29.92 -16.09
C ALA A 550 -2.57 -30.70 -16.75
N ALA A 551 -1.71 -30.00 -17.51
CA ALA A 551 -0.57 -30.59 -18.21
C ALA A 551 0.73 -30.52 -17.38
N ALA A 552 0.77 -29.68 -16.35
CA ALA A 552 1.85 -29.56 -15.39
C ALA A 552 1.29 -29.55 -13.96
N PRO A 553 2.08 -29.95 -12.97
CA PRO A 553 1.68 -29.90 -11.56
C PRO A 553 1.39 -28.49 -11.08
N GLU A 554 2.14 -27.50 -11.57
CA GLU A 554 2.02 -26.09 -11.20
C GLU A 554 2.07 -25.16 -12.42
N TYR A 555 1.42 -24.03 -12.30
CA TYR A 555 1.46 -22.92 -13.25
C TYR A 555 1.65 -21.62 -12.47
N HIS A 556 2.47 -20.72 -13.02
CA HIS A 556 2.80 -19.45 -12.39
C HIS A 556 2.61 -18.28 -13.35
N HIS A 557 2.41 -17.09 -12.79
CA HIS A 557 2.38 -15.84 -13.54
C HIS A 557 3.01 -14.72 -12.71
N ASP A 558 3.45 -13.66 -13.39
CA ASP A 558 4.04 -12.52 -12.73
C ASP A 558 2.97 -11.55 -12.22
N ILE A 559 3.13 -11.08 -11.00
CA ILE A 559 2.26 -10.09 -10.37
C ILE A 559 3.05 -8.86 -9.90
N PRO A 560 2.42 -7.67 -9.85
CA PRO A 560 3.07 -6.49 -9.29
C PRO A 560 3.29 -6.66 -7.79
N ASN A 561 4.45 -6.23 -7.31
CA ASN A 561 4.83 -6.35 -5.91
C ASN A 561 4.60 -5.03 -5.16
N PRO A 562 3.70 -4.96 -4.17
CA PRO A 562 3.51 -3.77 -3.35
C PRO A 562 4.75 -3.38 -2.52
N PHE A 563 5.63 -4.34 -2.22
CA PHE A 563 6.87 -4.11 -1.46
C PHE A 563 8.01 -3.60 -2.33
N ALA A 564 7.84 -3.65 -3.66
CA ALA A 564 8.81 -3.00 -4.53
C ALA A 564 8.85 -1.50 -4.19
N PRO A 565 10.03 -0.90 -4.13
CA PRO A 565 10.15 0.54 -4.00
C PRO A 565 9.21 1.23 -4.98
N ALA A 566 8.51 2.27 -4.54
CA ALA A 566 7.52 2.99 -5.38
C ALA A 566 8.11 3.39 -6.76
N ARG A 567 9.42 3.45 -6.84
CA ARG A 567 10.25 3.77 -8.00
C ARG A 567 10.37 2.65 -9.04
N ALA A 568 10.26 1.39 -8.62
CA ALA A 568 10.37 0.23 -9.54
C ALA A 568 9.08 -0.05 -10.33
N ARG A 569 7.98 0.67 -10.02
CA ARG A 569 6.64 0.40 -10.60
C ARG A 569 6.35 1.12 -11.90
N LYS A 570 7.15 2.15 -12.29
CA LYS A 570 6.93 2.93 -13.52
C LYS A 570 8.25 3.45 -14.08
N GLY A 571 8.83 2.79 -15.10
CA GLY A 571 10.01 3.22 -15.85
C GLY A 571 11.28 3.36 -15.00
N ASP A 572 12.41 3.19 -15.62
CA ASP A 572 13.70 3.25 -14.93
C ASP A 572 14.12 4.68 -14.52
N LEU A 573 13.41 5.73 -14.98
CA LEU A 573 13.75 7.14 -14.76
C LEU A 573 13.11 7.70 -13.48
N MET A 574 13.94 8.15 -12.54
CA MET A 574 13.47 8.81 -11.31
C MET A 574 13.26 10.32 -11.50
N LEU A 575 14.25 10.99 -12.07
CA LEU A 575 14.22 12.43 -12.33
C LEU A 575 15.26 12.79 -13.40
N GLN A 576 15.10 13.95 -14.01
CA GLN A 576 16.07 14.51 -14.92
C GLN A 576 16.50 15.90 -14.41
N ILE A 577 17.82 16.18 -14.44
CA ILE A 577 18.36 17.49 -14.08
C ILE A 577 19.09 18.01 -15.32
N ASP A 578 18.58 19.09 -15.88
CA ASP A 578 19.01 19.64 -17.17
C ASP A 578 19.03 18.55 -18.26
N ASP A 579 20.17 18.22 -18.85
CA ASP A 579 20.30 17.18 -19.88
C ASP A 579 20.67 15.79 -19.28
N ARG A 580 20.84 15.66 -17.97
CA ARG A 580 21.24 14.42 -17.30
C ARG A 580 20.04 13.68 -16.69
N ALA A 581 19.79 12.47 -17.15
CA ALA A 581 18.80 11.56 -16.61
C ALA A 581 19.39 10.75 -15.45
N TYR A 582 18.59 10.54 -14.40
CA TYR A 582 18.91 9.70 -13.25
C TYR A 582 17.88 8.60 -13.14
N GLU A 583 18.32 7.37 -13.41
CA GLU A 583 17.51 6.18 -13.14
C GLU A 583 17.35 5.96 -11.64
N CYS A 584 16.27 5.31 -11.24
CA CYS A 584 15.94 5.07 -9.84
C CYS A 584 17.12 4.46 -9.07
N ARG A 585 17.69 3.37 -9.59
CA ARG A 585 18.82 2.69 -8.95
C ARG A 585 20.09 3.54 -8.88
N ALA A 586 20.38 4.30 -9.92
CA ALA A 586 21.55 5.18 -9.95
C ALA A 586 21.41 6.33 -8.95
N PHE A 587 20.21 6.88 -8.81
CA PHE A 587 19.96 7.94 -7.84
C PHE A 587 19.94 7.42 -6.39
N GLU A 588 19.42 6.22 -6.14
CA GLU A 588 19.51 5.55 -4.84
C GLU A 588 20.96 5.32 -4.42
N THR A 589 21.79 4.84 -5.33
CA THR A 589 23.24 4.70 -5.09
C THR A 589 23.88 6.06 -4.73
N LEU A 590 23.47 7.15 -5.37
CA LEU A 590 23.91 8.49 -5.03
C LEU A 590 23.44 8.93 -3.64
N VAL A 591 22.20 8.62 -3.27
CA VAL A 591 21.63 8.89 -1.92
C VAL A 591 22.44 8.17 -0.84
N ASP A 592 22.75 6.89 -1.05
CA ASP A 592 23.54 6.10 -0.10
C ASP A 592 24.99 6.59 0.00
N ALA A 593 25.62 6.89 -1.14
CA ALA A 593 26.97 7.45 -1.17
C ALA A 593 27.05 8.82 -0.46
N MET A 594 26.05 9.68 -0.66
CA MET A 594 25.98 10.98 0.03
C MET A 594 25.73 10.81 1.53
N ALA A 595 24.92 9.85 1.94
CA ALA A 595 24.69 9.54 3.35
C ALA A 595 25.98 9.08 4.06
N GLU A 596 26.73 8.17 3.42
CA GLU A 596 28.00 7.65 3.93
C GLU A 596 29.06 8.76 4.01
N ALA A 597 29.24 9.52 2.92
CA ALA A 597 30.20 10.61 2.84
C ALA A 597 29.89 11.73 3.83
N ALA A 598 28.63 12.06 4.05
CA ALA A 598 28.17 13.03 5.03
C ALA A 598 28.20 12.49 6.48
N GLY A 599 28.50 11.21 6.68
CA GLY A 599 28.60 10.57 8.00
C GLY A 599 27.27 10.50 8.75
N LEU A 600 26.13 10.40 8.02
CA LEU A 600 24.81 10.45 8.63
C LEU A 600 24.51 9.25 9.54
N ASP A 601 25.19 8.13 9.35
CA ASP A 601 25.00 6.90 10.14
C ASP A 601 25.96 6.81 11.34
N ARG A 602 26.89 7.77 11.49
CA ARG A 602 27.91 7.76 12.55
C ARG A 602 27.51 8.51 13.81
N GLU A 603 26.58 9.43 13.70
CA GLU A 603 26.11 10.27 14.81
C GLU A 603 24.59 10.46 14.73
N PRO A 604 23.90 10.70 15.85
CA PRO A 604 22.48 11.06 15.82
C PRO A 604 22.22 12.21 14.86
N ILE A 605 21.15 12.10 14.06
CA ILE A 605 20.80 13.13 13.09
C ILE A 605 20.00 14.23 13.80
N GLY A 606 20.54 15.46 13.72
CA GLY A 606 19.92 16.65 14.29
C GLY A 606 19.26 17.54 13.23
N ARG A 607 19.53 18.86 13.34
CA ARG A 607 19.10 19.88 12.38
C ARG A 607 20.27 20.25 11.48
N LEU A 608 20.16 19.91 10.20
CA LEU A 608 21.22 20.02 9.22
C LEU A 608 20.93 21.13 8.22
N ALA A 609 21.83 22.11 8.08
CA ALA A 609 21.78 23.10 7.01
C ALA A 609 22.56 22.60 5.80
N VAL A 610 21.97 22.69 4.60
CA VAL A 610 22.60 22.19 3.36
C VAL A 610 22.59 23.26 2.28
N CYS A 611 23.78 23.58 1.77
CA CYS A 611 24.02 24.53 0.70
C CYS A 611 24.95 23.93 -0.34
N PHE A 612 24.42 23.31 -1.39
CA PHE A 612 25.21 22.66 -2.44
C PHE A 612 24.93 23.27 -3.82
N PRO A 613 25.97 23.45 -4.66
CA PRO A 613 25.81 23.98 -6.01
C PRO A 613 25.15 22.96 -6.96
N GLU A 614 25.45 21.68 -6.77
CA GLU A 614 24.93 20.62 -7.61
C GLU A 614 23.55 20.14 -7.09
N THR A 615 22.54 20.28 -7.93
CA THR A 615 21.17 19.92 -7.58
C THR A 615 20.99 18.43 -7.27
N ALA A 616 21.72 17.55 -7.95
CA ALA A 616 21.69 16.11 -7.71
C ALA A 616 22.18 15.77 -6.28
N ASP A 617 23.31 16.34 -5.89
CA ASP A 617 23.92 16.12 -4.57
C ASP A 617 23.07 16.70 -3.45
N TRP A 618 22.50 17.90 -3.69
CA TRP A 618 21.54 18.52 -2.77
C TRP A 618 20.32 17.60 -2.55
N LEU A 619 19.68 17.13 -3.61
CA LEU A 619 18.49 16.28 -3.51
C LEU A 619 18.82 14.90 -2.92
N ALA A 620 19.97 14.32 -3.27
CA ALA A 620 20.41 13.05 -2.69
C ALA A 620 20.62 13.17 -1.18
N LEU A 621 21.31 14.22 -0.72
CA LEU A 621 21.49 14.46 0.70
C LEU A 621 20.16 14.80 1.42
N PHE A 622 19.28 15.55 0.78
CA PHE A 622 17.92 15.82 1.30
C PHE A 622 17.15 14.51 1.55
N PHE A 623 17.11 13.60 0.57
CA PHE A 623 16.42 12.32 0.73
C PHE A 623 17.08 11.43 1.77
N ALA A 624 18.43 11.44 1.86
CA ALA A 624 19.18 10.70 2.86
C ALA A 624 18.87 11.16 4.29
N ILE A 625 18.82 12.48 4.52
CA ILE A 625 18.46 13.08 5.82
C ILE A 625 17.02 12.76 6.20
N ARG A 626 16.09 12.97 5.27
CA ARG A 626 14.67 12.69 5.49
C ARG A 626 14.41 11.22 5.81
N ALA A 627 15.03 10.29 5.08
CA ALA A 627 14.87 8.86 5.29
C ALA A 627 15.32 8.42 6.70
N ARG A 628 16.26 9.14 7.29
CA ARG A 628 16.79 8.90 8.64
C ARG A 628 16.09 9.71 9.74
N GLY A 629 15.00 10.40 9.42
CA GLY A 629 14.23 11.20 10.38
C GLY A 629 14.89 12.50 10.82
N GLY A 630 15.92 12.98 10.11
CA GLY A 630 16.57 14.24 10.38
C GLY A 630 15.77 15.46 9.94
N SER A 631 16.16 16.64 10.43
CA SER A 631 15.63 17.93 9.95
C SER A 631 16.61 18.61 9.02
N VAL A 632 16.09 19.24 7.96
CA VAL A 632 16.93 19.90 6.95
C VAL A 632 16.50 21.35 6.70
N LEU A 633 17.49 22.25 6.69
CA LEU A 633 17.38 23.63 6.22
C LEU A 633 18.00 23.73 4.82
N PRO A 634 17.19 23.79 3.74
CA PRO A 634 17.70 24.07 2.41
C PRO A 634 18.20 25.51 2.31
N ILE A 635 19.42 25.70 1.86
CA ILE A 635 20.01 27.01 1.58
C ILE A 635 20.29 27.11 0.08
N HIS A 636 19.90 28.23 -0.54
CA HIS A 636 20.09 28.45 -1.97
C HIS A 636 21.59 28.43 -2.34
N PRO A 637 22.00 27.74 -3.40
CA PRO A 637 23.42 27.58 -3.79
C PRO A 637 24.20 28.89 -3.96
N GLY A 638 23.52 29.95 -4.42
CA GLY A 638 24.12 31.28 -4.57
C GLY A 638 24.32 32.07 -3.28
N THR A 639 24.03 31.47 -2.10
CA THR A 639 24.17 32.17 -0.81
C THR A 639 25.64 32.18 -0.39
N PRO A 640 26.27 33.35 -0.17
CA PRO A 640 27.63 33.42 0.34
C PRO A 640 27.78 32.72 1.70
N TYR A 641 28.96 32.13 1.96
CA TYR A 641 29.23 31.35 3.18
C TYR A 641 28.83 32.07 4.47
N ALA A 642 29.22 33.33 4.65
CA ALA A 642 28.88 34.08 5.88
C ALA A 642 27.36 34.24 6.08
N ALA A 643 26.60 34.39 5.00
CA ALA A 643 25.15 34.44 5.05
C ALA A 643 24.53 33.05 5.31
N ALA A 644 25.05 31.99 4.70
CA ALA A 644 24.63 30.62 4.92
C ALA A 644 24.88 30.20 6.39
N LEU A 645 26.02 30.54 6.94
CA LEU A 645 26.37 30.29 8.33
C LEU A 645 25.38 30.97 9.29
N LYS A 646 25.09 32.25 9.04
CA LYS A 646 24.13 33.03 9.82
C LYS A 646 22.70 32.43 9.73
N LEU A 647 22.26 31.97 8.56
CA LEU A 647 20.97 31.32 8.39
C LEU A 647 20.93 29.99 9.18
N ALA A 648 21.97 29.16 9.11
CA ALA A 648 22.07 27.92 9.83
C ALA A 648 22.02 28.13 11.36
N GLN A 649 22.77 29.12 11.87
CA GLN A 649 22.77 29.50 13.29
C GLN A 649 21.39 30.02 13.74
N ASN A 650 20.74 30.88 12.96
CA ASN A 650 19.41 31.41 13.27
C ASN A 650 18.34 30.34 13.25
N ALA A 651 18.50 29.27 12.46
CA ALA A 651 17.62 28.12 12.41
C ALA A 651 17.89 27.08 13.51
N GLY A 652 18.95 27.29 14.32
CA GLY A 652 19.36 26.35 15.35
C GLY A 652 19.86 25.02 14.77
N CYS A 653 20.56 25.06 13.63
CA CYS A 653 21.18 23.90 13.04
C CYS A 653 22.46 23.53 13.82
N ASP A 654 22.70 22.24 14.00
CA ASP A 654 23.90 21.70 14.66
C ASP A 654 25.07 21.51 13.68
N ARG A 655 24.78 21.36 12.39
CA ARG A 655 25.78 21.20 11.31
C ARG A 655 25.40 21.99 10.06
N LEU A 656 26.44 22.52 9.38
CA LEU A 656 26.33 23.15 8.08
C LEU A 656 27.15 22.41 7.04
N TYR A 657 26.50 21.90 6.02
CA TYR A 657 27.12 21.35 4.79
C TYR A 657 27.16 22.46 3.74
N TYR A 658 28.32 23.08 3.54
CA TYR A 658 28.51 24.18 2.58
C TYR A 658 29.50 23.75 1.49
N ASN A 659 29.00 23.45 0.32
CA ASN A 659 29.78 22.96 -0.82
C ASN A 659 30.69 21.75 -0.49
N SER A 660 30.39 21.03 0.58
CA SER A 660 31.20 19.91 1.07
C SER A 660 30.32 18.92 1.84
N VAL A 661 30.59 17.64 1.66
CA VAL A 661 30.00 16.54 2.47
C VAL A 661 30.58 16.45 3.88
N THR A 662 31.69 17.16 4.15
CA THR A 662 32.21 17.31 5.51
C THR A 662 31.54 18.51 6.17
N PRO A 663 30.74 18.32 7.23
CA PRO A 663 30.02 19.42 7.83
C PRO A 663 30.90 20.26 8.75
N GLU A 664 30.57 21.54 8.81
CA GLU A 664 30.99 22.37 9.90
C GLU A 664 30.05 22.18 11.09
N ARG A 665 30.61 21.87 12.29
CA ARG A 665 29.84 21.71 13.53
C ARG A 665 29.54 23.08 14.12
N LEU A 666 28.28 23.42 14.32
CA LEU A 666 27.82 24.69 14.84
C LEU A 666 27.41 24.64 16.31
N ALA A 667 26.92 23.47 16.73
CA ALA A 667 26.48 23.20 18.11
C ALA A 667 26.57 21.71 18.43
N ASP A 668 26.37 21.35 19.70
CA ASP A 668 26.14 19.97 20.09
C ASP A 668 24.86 19.44 19.45
N THR A 669 24.87 18.14 19.08
CA THR A 669 23.78 17.53 18.37
C THR A 669 22.48 17.58 19.16
N VAL A 670 21.46 18.21 18.61
CA VAL A 670 20.11 18.26 19.18
C VAL A 670 19.27 17.16 18.54
N THR A 671 18.56 16.37 19.33
CA THR A 671 17.60 15.40 18.82
C THR A 671 16.55 16.12 17.96
N SER A 672 16.37 15.64 16.73
CA SER A 672 15.46 16.25 15.76
C SER A 672 14.16 15.44 15.67
N GLU A 673 13.03 16.12 15.64
CA GLU A 673 11.72 15.50 15.37
C GLU A 673 11.45 15.23 13.87
N GLY A 674 12.44 15.48 13.00
CA GLY A 674 12.31 15.30 11.55
C GLY A 674 11.43 16.36 10.90
N GLN A 675 12.04 17.45 10.40
CA GLN A 675 11.33 18.62 9.89
C GLN A 675 12.00 19.22 8.64
N LEU A 676 11.20 19.80 7.76
CA LEU A 676 11.70 20.78 6.80
C LEU A 676 11.75 22.16 7.45
N LEU A 677 12.94 22.76 7.48
CA LEU A 677 13.18 24.09 8.01
C LEU A 677 13.23 25.09 6.86
N GLN A 678 12.56 26.22 6.98
CA GLN A 678 12.55 27.27 5.98
C GLN A 678 12.70 28.64 6.64
N MET A 679 13.47 29.54 6.02
CA MET A 679 13.59 30.91 6.49
C MET A 679 12.60 31.81 5.78
N SER A 680 11.68 32.42 6.51
CA SER A 680 10.81 33.47 5.95
C SER A 680 11.49 34.83 6.03
N SER A 681 11.33 35.64 4.99
CA SER A 681 11.72 37.04 5.04
C SER A 681 10.72 37.77 5.93
N GLY A 682 10.97 37.83 7.22
CA GLY A 682 10.10 38.56 8.16
C GLY A 682 9.93 40.01 7.74
N THR A 683 8.69 40.47 7.66
CA THR A 683 8.34 41.91 7.36
C THR A 683 8.80 42.86 8.47
N THR A 684 9.18 42.35 9.64
CA THR A 684 9.45 43.14 10.86
C THR A 684 10.89 43.05 11.40
N GLY A 685 11.81 42.35 10.70
CA GLY A 685 13.19 42.27 11.24
C GLY A 685 13.96 41.02 10.81
N ALA A 686 14.56 40.29 11.75
CA ALA A 686 15.35 39.07 11.46
C ALA A 686 14.49 37.98 10.85
N PRO A 687 15.03 37.20 9.88
CA PRO A 687 14.33 36.06 9.28
C PRO A 687 13.84 35.08 10.34
N LYS A 688 12.58 34.62 10.26
CA LYS A 688 12.03 33.60 11.14
C LYS A 688 12.26 32.23 10.54
N CYS A 689 12.71 31.29 11.38
CA CYS A 689 12.76 29.87 11.01
C CYS A 689 11.37 29.25 11.19
N ILE A 690 10.85 28.68 10.14
CA ILE A 690 9.60 27.92 10.09
C ILE A 690 9.96 26.46 9.98
N ALA A 691 9.41 25.64 10.88
CA ALA A 691 9.61 24.21 10.91
C ALA A 691 8.29 23.49 10.63
N ARG A 692 8.29 22.59 9.64
CA ARG A 692 7.16 21.74 9.28
C ARG A 692 7.58 20.27 9.34
N SER A 693 6.84 19.45 10.08
CA SER A 693 7.13 18.02 10.19
C SER A 693 6.97 17.28 8.85
N TRP A 694 7.69 16.18 8.69
CA TRP A 694 7.52 15.35 7.48
C TRP A 694 6.09 14.85 7.31
N ALA A 695 5.39 14.58 8.41
CA ALA A 695 3.98 14.18 8.37
C ALA A 695 3.07 15.28 7.81
N GLU A 696 3.31 16.56 8.18
CA GLU A 696 2.58 17.71 7.61
C GLU A 696 2.87 17.87 6.11
N ILE A 697 4.14 17.68 5.70
CA ILE A 697 4.53 17.74 4.28
C ILE A 697 3.88 16.60 3.49
N ASP A 698 3.88 15.38 4.03
CA ASP A 698 3.28 14.21 3.37
C ASP A 698 1.75 14.36 3.22
N ALA A 699 1.07 14.89 4.24
CA ALA A 699 -0.35 15.18 4.19
C ALA A 699 -0.69 16.26 3.15
N GLU A 700 0.14 17.33 3.04
CA GLU A 700 0.02 18.34 1.99
C GLU A 700 0.16 17.72 0.60
N VAL A 701 1.23 16.95 0.36
CA VAL A 701 1.50 16.29 -0.92
C VAL A 701 0.37 15.35 -1.32
N GLU A 702 -0.13 14.55 -0.38
CA GLU A 702 -1.26 13.65 -0.63
C GLU A 702 -2.55 14.40 -0.98
N THR A 703 -2.83 15.46 -0.25
CA THR A 703 -4.02 16.28 -0.49
C THR A 703 -3.92 17.05 -1.80
N TYR A 704 -2.73 17.57 -2.13
CA TYR A 704 -2.45 18.26 -3.39
C TYR A 704 -2.70 17.33 -4.58
N VAL A 705 -2.18 16.09 -4.53
CA VAL A 705 -2.38 15.11 -5.61
C VAL A 705 -3.85 14.76 -5.79
N ARG A 706 -4.61 14.61 -4.70
CA ARG A 706 -6.05 14.29 -4.76
C ARG A 706 -6.91 15.44 -5.26
N ALA A 707 -6.58 16.68 -4.87
CA ALA A 707 -7.36 17.87 -5.18
C ALA A 707 -7.09 18.41 -6.59
N PHE A 708 -5.90 18.18 -7.12
CA PHE A 708 -5.46 18.71 -8.42
C PHE A 708 -5.08 17.55 -9.36
N ARG A 709 -6.06 17.08 -10.12
CA ARG A 709 -5.95 15.92 -11.02
C ARG A 709 -5.63 16.26 -12.46
N GLU A 710 -5.85 17.49 -12.89
CA GLU A 710 -5.67 17.95 -14.25
C GLU A 710 -4.30 17.58 -14.86
N PRO A 711 -3.18 17.57 -14.10
CA PRO A 711 -1.89 17.19 -14.65
C PRO A 711 -1.49 15.73 -14.40
N GLU A 712 -2.42 14.80 -14.17
CA GLU A 712 -2.07 13.38 -13.93
C GLU A 712 -1.29 12.74 -15.08
N ASP A 713 -1.46 13.21 -16.29
CA ASP A 713 -0.78 12.76 -17.50
C ASP A 713 0.25 13.75 -18.08
N MET A 714 0.60 14.79 -17.33
CA MET A 714 1.59 15.79 -17.71
C MET A 714 2.94 15.51 -17.07
N THR A 715 4.03 15.83 -17.78
CA THR A 715 5.39 15.74 -17.23
C THR A 715 5.77 17.05 -16.52
N PRO A 716 6.03 17.01 -15.20
CA PRO A 716 6.44 18.21 -14.45
C PRO A 716 7.81 18.72 -14.88
N VAL A 717 7.91 19.97 -15.29
CA VAL A 717 9.15 20.69 -15.57
C VAL A 717 9.33 21.75 -14.49
N VAL A 718 10.36 21.61 -13.65
CA VAL A 718 10.59 22.46 -12.48
C VAL A 718 11.70 23.46 -12.80
N ALA A 719 11.32 24.70 -13.10
CA ALA A 719 12.25 25.81 -13.39
C ALA A 719 12.11 26.92 -12.30
N CYS A 720 12.19 26.49 -11.05
CA CYS A 720 12.23 27.33 -9.86
C CYS A 720 13.14 26.66 -8.83
N PRO A 721 13.69 27.42 -7.82
CA PRO A 721 14.64 26.88 -6.88
C PRO A 721 14.13 25.64 -6.13
N THR A 722 14.85 24.54 -6.22
CA THR A 722 14.54 23.27 -5.54
C THR A 722 14.79 23.33 -4.02
N THR A 723 15.42 24.40 -3.54
CA THR A 723 15.61 24.71 -2.11
C THR A 723 14.41 25.48 -1.51
N HIS A 724 13.41 25.82 -2.33
CA HIS A 724 12.18 26.51 -1.91
C HIS A 724 10.98 25.55 -1.96
N SER A 725 9.97 25.73 -1.09
CA SER A 725 8.78 24.88 -1.00
C SER A 725 8.10 24.62 -2.35
N TYR A 726 7.98 25.65 -3.17
CA TYR A 726 7.33 25.56 -4.47
C TYR A 726 8.03 24.56 -5.41
N GLY A 727 9.34 24.65 -5.54
CA GLY A 727 10.11 23.71 -6.36
C GLY A 727 10.23 22.33 -5.71
N LEU A 728 10.52 22.29 -4.40
CA LEU A 728 10.75 21.02 -3.69
C LEU A 728 9.46 20.24 -3.47
N ILE A 729 8.46 20.85 -2.84
CA ILE A 729 7.22 20.16 -2.45
C ILE A 729 6.29 20.02 -3.65
N CYS A 730 5.89 21.15 -4.27
CA CYS A 730 4.88 21.11 -5.33
C CYS A 730 5.44 20.64 -6.68
N GLY A 731 6.71 20.94 -6.98
CA GLY A 731 7.36 20.49 -8.21
C GLY A 731 7.89 19.06 -8.13
N ILE A 732 8.69 18.72 -7.10
CA ILE A 732 9.41 17.44 -7.02
C ILE A 732 8.63 16.39 -6.21
N LEU A 733 8.27 16.66 -4.94
CA LEU A 733 7.63 15.63 -4.10
C LEU A 733 6.24 15.25 -4.62
N VAL A 734 5.47 16.20 -5.13
CA VAL A 734 4.17 15.93 -5.79
C VAL A 734 4.37 15.10 -7.06
N ALA A 735 5.37 15.41 -7.90
CA ALA A 735 5.69 14.60 -9.09
C ALA A 735 6.02 13.15 -8.71
N LEU A 736 6.90 12.96 -7.74
CA LEU A 736 7.29 11.62 -7.26
C LEU A 736 6.09 10.87 -6.64
N LYS A 737 5.21 11.57 -5.93
CA LYS A 737 3.97 10.97 -5.39
C LYS A 737 3.02 10.50 -6.49
N ARG A 738 2.97 11.21 -7.62
CA ARG A 738 2.24 10.80 -8.84
C ARG A 738 2.96 9.72 -9.65
N SER A 739 4.13 9.26 -9.22
CA SER A 739 5.00 8.37 -9.97
C SER A 739 5.43 8.96 -11.33
N GLN A 740 5.65 10.26 -11.37
CA GLN A 740 6.16 11.00 -12.53
C GLN A 740 7.62 11.36 -12.29
N ALA A 741 8.44 11.32 -13.33
CA ALA A 741 9.84 11.75 -13.29
C ALA A 741 9.91 13.27 -13.60
N PRO A 742 10.18 14.16 -12.61
CA PRO A 742 10.26 15.58 -12.86
C PRO A 742 11.54 15.91 -13.67
N VAL A 743 11.41 16.86 -14.58
CA VAL A 743 12.53 17.49 -15.31
C VAL A 743 12.90 18.78 -14.59
N ILE A 744 14.01 18.80 -13.90
CA ILE A 744 14.51 19.96 -13.15
C ILE A 744 15.42 20.78 -14.07
N VAL A 745 15.18 22.08 -14.19
CA VAL A 745 15.95 22.99 -15.02
C VAL A 745 16.61 24.07 -14.15
N ASN A 746 17.93 23.96 -14.00
CA ASN A 746 18.69 24.86 -13.12
C ASN A 746 19.00 26.22 -13.74
N THR A 747 19.00 26.32 -15.08
CA THR A 747 19.36 27.54 -15.76
C THR A 747 18.18 28.49 -15.95
N ALA A 748 18.41 29.76 -15.73
CA ALA A 748 17.45 30.81 -16.06
C ALA A 748 17.46 31.19 -17.57
N ASN A 749 18.18 30.51 -18.41
CA ASN A 749 18.23 30.78 -19.88
C ASN A 749 16.87 30.43 -20.53
N PRO A 750 16.08 31.42 -20.95
CA PRO A 750 14.72 31.15 -21.44
C PRO A 750 14.70 30.35 -22.74
N LYS A 751 15.76 30.46 -23.58
CA LYS A 751 15.85 29.70 -24.82
C LYS A 751 16.09 28.21 -24.56
N TYR A 752 16.92 27.89 -23.58
CA TYR A 752 17.12 26.51 -23.12
C TYR A 752 15.83 25.93 -22.57
N LEU A 753 15.11 26.69 -21.71
CA LEU A 753 13.87 26.27 -21.11
C LEU A 753 12.78 26.00 -22.17
N LEU A 754 12.63 26.88 -23.18
CA LEU A 754 11.71 26.64 -24.30
C LEU A 754 12.07 25.37 -25.09
N ARG A 755 13.38 25.12 -25.33
CA ARG A 755 13.83 23.86 -25.93
C ARG A 755 13.39 22.67 -25.12
N ARG A 756 13.62 22.68 -23.80
CA ARG A 756 13.22 21.58 -22.90
C ARG A 756 11.70 21.34 -22.89
N LEU A 757 10.89 22.40 -22.93
CA LEU A 757 9.44 22.29 -23.02
C LEU A 757 8.99 21.62 -24.33
N ARG A 758 9.66 21.90 -25.45
CA ARG A 758 9.36 21.25 -26.74
C ARG A 758 9.77 19.78 -26.81
N GLU A 759 10.86 19.42 -26.13
CA GLU A 759 11.38 18.05 -26.05
C GLU A 759 10.63 17.17 -25.05
N THR A 760 9.89 17.76 -24.13
CA THR A 760 9.16 17.06 -23.07
C THR A 760 7.72 16.78 -23.52
N GLU A 761 7.25 15.55 -23.34
CA GLU A 761 5.88 15.17 -23.65
C GLU A 761 4.91 15.80 -22.64
N ARG A 762 3.91 16.55 -23.12
CA ARG A 762 2.87 17.23 -22.32
C ARG A 762 3.42 17.96 -21.08
N PRO A 763 4.38 18.92 -21.26
CA PRO A 763 5.07 19.53 -20.13
C PRO A 763 4.14 20.42 -19.29
N LEU A 764 4.24 20.31 -17.98
CA LEU A 764 3.69 21.25 -17.00
C LEU A 764 4.84 22.01 -16.35
N LEU A 765 5.00 23.28 -16.71
CA LEU A 765 6.10 24.12 -16.20
C LEU A 765 5.72 24.77 -14.86
N TYR A 766 6.50 24.50 -13.82
CA TYR A 766 6.47 25.21 -12.54
C TYR A 766 7.48 26.34 -12.55
N SER A 767 7.05 27.60 -12.56
CA SER A 767 7.97 28.74 -12.59
C SER A 767 7.33 30.03 -12.04
N SER A 768 8.15 31.10 -11.90
CA SER A 768 7.70 32.41 -11.45
C SER A 768 7.02 33.19 -12.58
N PRO A 769 6.10 34.14 -12.27
CA PRO A 769 5.46 34.99 -13.27
C PRO A 769 6.42 35.70 -14.22
N ALA A 770 7.56 36.17 -13.73
CA ALA A 770 8.55 36.88 -14.56
C ALA A 770 9.18 35.98 -15.64
N ILE A 771 9.53 34.72 -15.27
CA ILE A 771 10.07 33.73 -16.23
C ILE A 771 8.97 33.35 -17.22
N LEU A 772 7.75 33.07 -16.76
CA LEU A 772 6.61 32.74 -17.62
C LEU A 772 6.30 33.82 -18.63
N HIS A 773 6.31 35.10 -18.22
CA HIS A 773 6.14 36.24 -19.12
C HIS A 773 7.26 36.34 -20.16
N THR A 774 8.51 36.12 -19.74
CA THR A 774 9.65 36.10 -20.66
C THR A 774 9.52 34.98 -21.72
N LEU A 775 9.09 33.78 -21.30
CA LEU A 775 8.84 32.66 -22.21
C LEU A 775 7.69 32.96 -23.19
N ALA A 776 6.61 33.58 -22.70
CA ALA A 776 5.48 33.97 -23.56
C ALA A 776 5.89 34.94 -24.67
N ARG A 777 6.78 35.90 -24.34
CA ARG A 777 7.33 36.84 -25.33
C ARG A 777 8.26 36.19 -26.36
N LEU A 778 8.96 35.14 -25.99
CA LEU A 778 9.88 34.39 -26.87
C LEU A 778 9.18 33.27 -27.64
N THR A 779 7.94 32.91 -27.26
CA THR A 779 7.15 31.89 -27.97
C THR A 779 6.66 32.45 -29.31
N PRO A 780 6.96 31.81 -30.45
CA PRO A 780 6.55 32.28 -31.77
C PRO A 780 5.04 32.46 -31.91
N GLU A 781 4.64 33.27 -32.86
CA GLU A 781 3.24 33.45 -33.20
C GLU A 781 2.64 32.14 -33.73
N GLY A 782 1.48 31.73 -33.22
CA GLY A 782 0.84 30.46 -33.55
C GLY A 782 1.29 29.26 -32.70
N GLU A 783 2.43 29.34 -31.96
CA GLU A 783 2.83 28.31 -31.01
C GLU A 783 2.21 28.55 -29.62
N LYS A 784 1.94 27.44 -28.89
CA LYS A 784 1.50 27.48 -27.48
C LYS A 784 2.30 26.50 -26.63
N MET A 785 2.66 26.94 -25.44
CA MET A 785 3.14 26.04 -24.39
C MET A 785 1.99 25.16 -23.90
N HIS A 786 2.27 23.91 -23.52
CA HIS A 786 1.22 22.95 -23.14
C HIS A 786 0.53 23.37 -21.83
N ALA A 787 1.29 23.46 -20.73
CA ALA A 787 0.73 23.79 -19.42
C ALA A 787 1.72 24.59 -18.56
N LEU A 788 1.21 25.56 -17.80
CA LEU A 788 2.00 26.39 -16.89
C LEU A 788 1.34 26.45 -15.51
N MET A 789 2.14 26.33 -14.44
CA MET A 789 1.76 26.61 -13.06
C MET A 789 2.52 27.85 -12.58
N THR A 790 1.79 28.84 -12.11
CA THR A 790 2.38 30.05 -11.52
C THR A 790 2.15 30.12 -10.01
N SER A 791 3.15 30.66 -9.28
CA SER A 791 3.09 30.85 -7.82
C SER A 791 4.16 31.83 -7.34
N GLY A 792 4.07 32.19 -6.08
CA GLY A 792 5.12 32.87 -5.31
C GLY A 792 5.13 34.37 -5.37
N THR A 793 4.59 34.99 -6.40
CA THR A 793 4.42 36.46 -6.51
C THR A 793 3.12 36.79 -7.21
N LEU A 794 2.67 38.02 -7.06
CA LEU A 794 1.56 38.55 -7.82
C LEU A 794 1.84 38.47 -9.32
N LEU A 795 0.80 38.08 -10.07
CA LEU A 795 0.80 38.10 -11.52
C LEU A 795 0.14 39.39 -12.00
N PRO A 796 0.87 40.31 -12.65
CA PRO A 796 0.25 41.51 -13.24
C PRO A 796 -0.74 41.11 -14.34
N ASP A 797 -1.86 41.88 -14.48
CA ASP A 797 -2.89 41.52 -15.47
C ASP A 797 -2.39 41.58 -16.92
N ALA A 798 -1.46 42.51 -17.23
CA ALA A 798 -0.80 42.54 -18.53
C ALA A 798 0.03 41.31 -18.83
N TRP A 799 0.75 40.78 -17.84
CA TRP A 799 1.51 39.54 -17.96
C TRP A 799 0.58 38.34 -18.07
N PHE A 800 -0.47 38.30 -17.26
CA PHE A 800 -1.50 37.25 -17.34
C PHE A 800 -2.03 37.14 -18.77
N THR A 801 -2.46 38.25 -19.37
CA THR A 801 -2.98 38.27 -20.74
C THR A 801 -1.97 37.75 -21.75
N ALA A 802 -0.71 38.21 -21.66
CA ALA A 802 0.37 37.77 -22.55
C ALA A 802 0.65 36.27 -22.40
N ILE A 803 0.76 35.73 -21.17
CA ILE A 803 1.03 34.33 -20.89
C ILE A 803 -0.15 33.45 -21.35
N ARG A 804 -1.37 33.83 -21.01
CA ARG A 804 -2.61 33.10 -21.36
C ARG A 804 -2.79 32.93 -22.86
N SER A 805 -2.42 33.95 -23.64
CA SER A 805 -2.48 33.88 -25.10
C SER A 805 -1.54 32.86 -25.71
N LYS A 806 -0.44 32.53 -25.03
CA LYS A 806 0.63 31.61 -25.47
C LYS A 806 0.60 30.26 -24.75
N THR A 807 -0.46 29.95 -24.00
CA THR A 807 -0.55 28.73 -23.19
C THR A 807 -1.88 28.00 -23.41
N THR A 808 -1.88 26.68 -23.45
CA THR A 808 -3.10 25.86 -23.55
C THR A 808 -3.78 25.74 -22.20
N HIS A 809 -3.03 25.35 -21.15
CA HIS A 809 -3.53 25.18 -19.78
C HIS A 809 -2.75 26.10 -18.83
N MET A 810 -3.42 26.95 -18.10
CA MET A 810 -2.78 27.83 -17.14
C MET A 810 -3.38 27.64 -15.76
N PHE A 811 -2.51 27.29 -14.82
CA PHE A 811 -2.83 26.99 -13.43
C PHE A 811 -2.18 28.03 -12.51
N GLN A 812 -2.73 28.21 -11.32
CA GLN A 812 -2.14 29.02 -10.28
C GLN A 812 -2.26 28.33 -8.93
N GLN A 813 -1.29 28.49 -8.08
CA GLN A 813 -1.39 28.09 -6.68
C GLN A 813 -1.01 29.24 -5.75
N TYR A 814 -1.64 29.24 -4.59
CA TYR A 814 -1.42 30.18 -3.50
C TYR A 814 -0.98 29.45 -2.25
N GLY A 815 -0.02 30.02 -1.53
CA GLY A 815 0.49 29.44 -0.30
C GLY A 815 1.53 30.30 0.39
N CYS A 816 1.90 29.91 1.61
CA CYS A 816 2.95 30.55 2.41
C CYS A 816 3.89 29.49 3.01
N SER A 817 5.04 29.94 3.52
CA SER A 817 6.04 29.02 4.12
C SER A 817 5.50 28.29 5.34
N GLU A 818 4.60 28.94 6.11
CA GLU A 818 4.02 28.44 7.34
C GLU A 818 3.00 27.32 7.12
N SER A 819 2.20 27.41 6.04
CA SER A 819 1.11 26.48 5.73
C SER A 819 1.40 25.55 4.56
N GLY A 820 2.34 25.91 3.69
CA GLY A 820 2.51 25.28 2.40
C GLY A 820 1.50 25.76 1.37
N CYS A 821 1.08 24.89 0.45
CA CYS A 821 0.04 25.19 -0.54
C CYS A 821 -1.33 25.32 0.14
N ILE A 822 -2.00 26.44 -0.06
CA ILE A 822 -3.30 26.76 0.55
C ILE A 822 -4.44 26.53 -0.46
N ALA A 823 -4.28 27.03 -1.69
CA ALA A 823 -5.32 26.93 -2.72
C ALA A 823 -4.70 26.68 -4.09
N ILE A 824 -5.45 26.03 -4.97
CA ILE A 824 -5.05 25.72 -6.35
C ILE A 824 -6.18 26.12 -7.30
N ASN A 825 -5.82 26.84 -8.36
CA ASN A 825 -6.71 27.19 -9.45
C ASN A 825 -6.46 26.27 -10.64
N PRO A 826 -7.41 25.38 -10.98
CA PRO A 826 -7.26 24.42 -12.06
C PRO A 826 -7.54 25.00 -13.46
N ASP A 827 -8.03 26.24 -13.56
CA ASP A 827 -8.20 26.98 -14.83
C ASP A 827 -8.21 28.48 -14.54
N LEU A 828 -7.05 29.12 -14.69
CA LEU A 828 -6.86 30.51 -14.33
C LEU A 828 -7.56 31.45 -15.31
N ALA A 829 -8.64 32.10 -14.85
CA ALA A 829 -9.45 33.06 -15.62
C ALA A 829 -9.06 34.52 -15.36
N ALA A 830 -8.57 34.85 -14.17
CA ALA A 830 -8.09 36.18 -13.80
C ALA A 830 -6.87 36.09 -12.88
N ALA A 831 -5.95 37.04 -12.96
CA ALA A 831 -4.67 36.99 -12.25
C ALA A 831 -4.79 36.96 -10.71
N GLY A 832 -5.88 37.50 -10.15
CA GLY A 832 -6.17 37.49 -8.72
C GLY A 832 -6.87 36.23 -8.21
N ASP A 833 -7.29 35.31 -9.08
CA ASP A 833 -8.02 34.08 -8.73
C ASP A 833 -7.08 33.01 -8.21
N MET A 834 -6.94 32.87 -6.89
CA MET A 834 -5.98 31.96 -6.26
C MET A 834 -6.40 30.49 -6.29
N GLY A 835 -7.69 30.23 -6.49
CA GLY A 835 -8.20 28.86 -6.61
C GLY A 835 -9.04 28.40 -5.43
N TYR A 836 -9.24 27.08 -5.39
CA TYR A 836 -10.01 26.41 -4.35
C TYR A 836 -9.09 25.92 -3.23
N VAL A 837 -9.56 26.13 -1.99
CA VAL A 837 -8.80 25.77 -0.80
C VAL A 837 -8.61 24.25 -0.72
N LEU A 838 -7.39 23.80 -0.38
CA LEU A 838 -7.11 22.38 -0.21
C LEU A 838 -7.95 21.80 0.94
N PRO A 839 -8.53 20.58 0.78
CA PRO A 839 -9.54 20.01 1.70
C PRO A 839 -9.09 19.83 3.16
N HIS A 840 -7.80 19.81 3.43
CA HIS A 840 -7.26 19.67 4.79
C HIS A 840 -7.15 21.01 5.54
N LEU A 841 -7.44 22.14 4.89
CA LEU A 841 -7.35 23.47 5.44
C LEU A 841 -8.73 24.11 5.53
N ALA A 842 -8.93 24.94 6.54
CA ALA A 842 -10.04 25.86 6.65
C ALA A 842 -9.52 27.30 6.56
N LEU A 843 -10.27 28.20 5.93
CA LEU A 843 -9.90 29.61 5.81
C LEU A 843 -10.98 30.52 6.42
N GLU A 844 -10.50 31.56 7.12
CA GLU A 844 -11.25 32.75 7.43
C GLU A 844 -10.78 33.86 6.48
N THR A 845 -11.68 34.61 5.88
CA THR A 845 -11.36 35.71 4.93
C THR A 845 -12.54 36.66 4.74
N GLY A 846 -12.39 37.71 3.96
CA GLY A 846 -13.46 38.64 3.63
C GLY A 846 -14.65 37.96 2.91
N ALA A 847 -15.83 38.57 3.07
CA ALA A 847 -17.09 38.06 2.53
C ALA A 847 -17.31 38.42 1.04
N GLY A 848 -16.55 39.36 0.50
CA GLY A 848 -16.65 39.82 -0.89
C GLY A 848 -15.70 40.98 -1.19
N ILE A 849 -15.77 41.47 -2.44
CA ILE A 849 -14.90 42.56 -2.92
C ILE A 849 -15.10 43.87 -2.13
N ASP A 850 -16.32 44.12 -1.69
CA ASP A 850 -16.67 45.32 -0.93
C ASP A 850 -16.34 45.20 0.58
N ALA A 851 -16.02 43.97 1.04
CA ALA A 851 -15.66 43.67 2.42
C ALA A 851 -14.53 42.64 2.47
N PRO A 852 -13.35 42.97 1.92
CA PRO A 852 -12.21 42.09 1.98
C PRO A 852 -11.68 41.97 3.40
N GLY A 853 -11.10 40.80 3.74
CA GLY A 853 -10.50 40.53 5.04
C GLY A 853 -9.15 39.86 4.90
N GLU A 854 -8.42 39.78 6.02
CA GLU A 854 -7.17 39.02 6.05
C GLU A 854 -7.45 37.53 5.77
N ILE A 855 -6.61 36.92 4.95
CA ILE A 855 -6.65 35.47 4.71
C ILE A 855 -5.96 34.79 5.89
N VAL A 856 -6.74 34.11 6.72
CA VAL A 856 -6.23 33.37 7.89
C VAL A 856 -6.44 31.86 7.69
N VAL A 857 -5.37 31.09 7.79
CA VAL A 857 -5.46 29.65 7.72
C VAL A 857 -5.79 29.10 9.09
N ALA A 858 -6.95 28.46 9.20
CA ALA A 858 -7.43 27.79 10.39
C ALA A 858 -7.49 26.29 10.09
N GLY A 859 -6.48 25.52 10.46
CA GLY A 859 -6.45 24.07 10.25
C GLY A 859 -5.43 23.42 11.17
N GLY A 860 -5.83 22.34 11.88
CA GLY A 860 -4.96 21.70 12.85
C GLY A 860 -4.74 22.51 14.13
N ARG A 861 -3.52 22.43 14.70
CA ARG A 861 -3.17 23.05 16.00
C ARG A 861 -2.77 24.52 15.93
N LYS A 862 -2.64 25.12 14.75
CA LYS A 862 -2.11 26.48 14.57
C LYS A 862 -3.07 27.33 13.73
N ARG A 863 -3.28 28.57 14.16
CA ARG A 863 -3.91 29.65 13.38
C ARG A 863 -2.78 30.47 12.74
N ILE A 864 -2.79 30.61 11.41
CA ILE A 864 -1.74 31.30 10.66
C ILE A 864 -2.36 32.54 9.99
N GLU A 865 -1.93 33.71 10.42
CA GLU A 865 -2.24 35.02 9.82
C GLU A 865 -1.26 35.24 8.66
N THR A 866 -1.77 35.20 7.42
CA THR A 866 -0.91 35.29 6.23
C THR A 866 -0.45 36.73 5.95
N ARG A 867 -1.10 37.71 6.52
CA ARG A 867 -0.94 39.12 6.21
C ARG A 867 -1.32 39.48 4.77
N ASP A 868 -2.10 38.60 4.13
CA ASP A 868 -2.64 38.79 2.80
C ASP A 868 -4.12 39.14 2.88
N LEU A 869 -4.55 40.15 2.11
CA LEU A 869 -5.92 40.60 2.02
C LEU A 869 -6.63 39.93 0.85
N GLY A 870 -7.80 39.39 1.12
CA GLY A 870 -8.59 38.72 0.09
C GLY A 870 -10.04 38.48 0.49
N TYR A 871 -10.76 37.72 -0.33
CA TYR A 871 -12.13 37.31 -0.07
C TYR A 871 -12.44 35.99 -0.79
N ARG A 872 -13.52 35.34 -0.40
CA ARG A 872 -14.05 34.18 -1.08
C ARG A 872 -15.29 34.55 -1.88
N ARG A 873 -15.31 34.19 -3.17
CA ARG A 873 -16.50 34.28 -4.02
C ARG A 873 -17.53 33.22 -3.65
N ALA A 874 -18.77 33.40 -4.13
CA ALA A 874 -19.89 32.48 -3.90
C ALA A 874 -19.66 31.08 -4.45
N ASP A 875 -18.83 30.92 -5.51
CA ASP A 875 -18.39 29.63 -6.08
C ASP A 875 -17.28 28.94 -5.28
N GLY A 876 -16.81 29.56 -4.18
CA GLY A 876 -15.74 29.05 -3.34
C GLY A 876 -14.33 29.48 -3.74
N MET A 877 -14.16 30.21 -4.84
CA MET A 877 -12.90 30.75 -5.33
C MET A 877 -12.30 31.72 -4.34
N LEU A 878 -11.06 31.51 -3.91
CA LEU A 878 -10.27 32.45 -3.14
C LEU A 878 -9.70 33.52 -4.08
N VAL A 879 -9.93 34.78 -3.77
CA VAL A 879 -9.39 35.94 -4.52
C VAL A 879 -8.44 36.73 -3.63
N PHE A 880 -7.23 36.93 -4.12
CA PHE A 880 -6.20 37.75 -3.47
C PHE A 880 -6.27 39.19 -4.01
N ILE A 881 -6.16 40.18 -3.13
CA ILE A 881 -6.15 41.57 -3.48
C ILE A 881 -4.75 42.18 -3.32
N SER A 882 -4.19 42.14 -2.11
CA SER A 882 -2.91 42.76 -1.77
C SER A 882 -2.33 42.21 -0.50
N ARG A 883 -1.10 42.58 -0.18
CA ARG A 883 -0.55 42.36 1.17
C ARG A 883 -0.96 43.55 2.08
N LEU A 884 -1.33 43.22 3.31
CA LEU A 884 -1.63 44.22 4.32
C LEU A 884 -0.44 45.15 4.61
N ASP A 885 0.76 44.58 4.59
CA ASP A 885 2.00 45.32 4.84
C ASP A 885 2.44 46.20 3.68
N ASP A 886 1.99 45.94 2.47
CA ASP A 886 2.30 46.72 1.25
C ASP A 886 1.28 47.85 0.96
N MET A 887 0.11 47.81 1.60
CA MET A 887 -0.93 48.84 1.43
C MET A 887 -0.41 50.22 1.83
N ILE A 888 -0.64 51.23 1.00
CA ILE A 888 -0.22 52.61 1.20
C ILE A 888 -1.42 53.43 1.68
N ASN A 889 -1.30 54.07 2.84
CA ASN A 889 -2.38 54.92 3.37
C ASN A 889 -2.16 56.38 3.06
N VAL A 890 -2.81 56.87 2.02
CA VAL A 890 -2.72 58.27 1.60
C VAL A 890 -3.86 59.06 2.23
N SER A 891 -3.57 59.83 3.29
CA SER A 891 -4.56 60.66 3.98
C SER A 891 -5.82 59.92 4.43
N GLY A 892 -5.68 58.66 4.91
CA GLY A 892 -6.80 57.84 5.35
C GLY A 892 -7.45 56.99 4.22
N LEU A 893 -7.01 57.15 2.98
CA LEU A 893 -7.47 56.36 1.85
C LEU A 893 -6.44 55.29 1.51
N ASN A 894 -6.89 54.02 1.41
CA ASN A 894 -6.04 52.90 1.10
C ASN A 894 -5.74 52.83 -0.40
N VAL A 895 -4.47 52.72 -0.74
CA VAL A 895 -4.00 52.54 -2.10
C VAL A 895 -3.33 51.14 -2.15
N TYR A 896 -3.79 50.31 -3.05
CA TYR A 896 -3.15 49.01 -3.33
C TYR A 896 -2.09 49.19 -4.42
N PRO A 897 -0.81 48.90 -4.16
CA PRO A 897 0.26 49.09 -5.14
C PRO A 897 -0.04 48.43 -6.50
N LYS A 898 -0.74 47.28 -6.48
CA LYS A 898 -1.13 46.56 -7.70
C LYS A 898 -1.98 47.44 -8.64
N ASP A 899 -2.90 48.21 -8.13
CA ASP A 899 -3.77 49.05 -8.98
C ASP A 899 -2.94 50.07 -9.76
N VAL A 900 -1.92 50.63 -9.12
CA VAL A 900 -1.00 51.59 -9.74
C VAL A 900 -0.08 50.91 -10.75
N GLU A 901 0.45 49.76 -10.36
CA GLU A 901 1.32 48.95 -11.22
C GLU A 901 0.57 48.50 -12.49
N ASP A 902 -0.64 47.96 -12.36
CA ASP A 902 -1.45 47.51 -13.50
C ASP A 902 -1.82 48.69 -14.44
N ALA A 903 -2.12 49.87 -13.91
CA ALA A 903 -2.40 51.03 -14.72
C ALA A 903 -1.18 51.48 -15.53
N VAL A 904 0.03 51.35 -14.97
CA VAL A 904 1.28 51.71 -15.63
C VAL A 904 1.74 50.62 -16.61
N MET A 905 1.54 49.39 -16.28
CA MET A 905 1.96 48.22 -17.10
C MET A 905 1.21 48.13 -18.45
N VAL A 906 0.04 48.75 -18.60
CA VAL A 906 -0.67 48.81 -19.89
C VAL A 906 -0.24 50.00 -20.75
N MET A 907 0.68 50.83 -20.25
CA MET A 907 1.25 51.92 -21.04
C MET A 907 2.21 51.36 -22.12
N PRO A 908 2.13 51.84 -23.36
CA PRO A 908 3.07 51.42 -24.41
C PRO A 908 4.53 51.64 -23.99
N ASP A 909 5.37 50.71 -24.39
CA ASP A 909 6.80 50.66 -24.08
C ASP A 909 7.19 50.33 -22.64
N VAL A 910 6.30 50.40 -21.64
CA VAL A 910 6.58 49.94 -20.26
C VAL A 910 6.69 48.43 -20.20
N THR A 911 7.75 47.95 -19.56
CA THR A 911 8.05 46.54 -19.47
C THR A 911 7.88 45.93 -18.06
N ASP A 912 8.09 46.74 -17.00
CA ASP A 912 7.89 46.39 -15.61
C ASP A 912 7.65 47.62 -14.76
N ALA A 913 6.93 47.48 -13.61
CA ALA A 913 6.64 48.56 -12.70
C ALA A 913 6.54 48.08 -11.26
N VAL A 914 6.92 48.91 -10.31
CA VAL A 914 6.72 48.72 -8.87
C VAL A 914 6.30 50.01 -8.21
N ALA A 915 5.14 49.98 -7.54
CA ALA A 915 4.66 51.04 -6.67
C ALA A 915 5.04 50.73 -5.21
N PHE A 916 5.47 51.73 -4.48
CA PHE A 916 5.95 51.56 -3.11
C PHE A 916 5.62 52.76 -2.25
N ARG A 917 5.62 52.58 -0.94
CA ARG A 917 5.33 53.56 0.09
C ARG A 917 6.44 54.62 0.19
N ARG A 918 6.01 55.90 0.23
CA ARG A 918 6.85 57.04 0.57
C ARG A 918 6.28 57.73 1.78
N GLU A 919 7.12 58.12 2.76
CA GLU A 919 6.70 58.95 3.87
C GLU A 919 6.48 60.41 3.41
N ASP A 920 5.36 61.03 3.81
CA ASP A 920 5.04 62.41 3.54
C ASP A 920 4.56 63.13 4.82
N ARG A 921 5.05 64.35 5.05
CA ARG A 921 4.75 65.09 6.28
C ARG A 921 3.30 65.52 6.41
N PHE A 922 2.55 65.62 5.30
CA PHE A 922 1.19 66.07 5.26
C PHE A 922 0.14 65.03 5.02
N ALA A 923 0.46 64.08 4.15
CA ALA A 923 -0.45 62.99 3.77
C ALA A 923 -0.21 61.69 4.56
N GLY A 924 0.81 61.65 5.46
CA GLY A 924 1.29 60.46 6.12
C GLY A 924 2.10 59.57 5.20
N GLU A 925 1.48 59.09 4.15
CA GLU A 925 2.13 58.29 3.12
C GLU A 925 1.74 58.75 1.70
N ARG A 926 2.59 58.51 0.72
CA ARG A 926 2.34 58.75 -0.71
C ARG A 926 2.88 57.58 -1.56
N VAL A 927 2.41 57.55 -2.80
CA VAL A 927 2.83 56.54 -3.77
C VAL A 927 4.11 56.98 -4.49
N GLY A 928 5.17 56.18 -4.39
CA GLY A 928 6.34 56.24 -5.28
C GLY A 928 6.24 55.17 -6.36
N LEU A 929 6.83 55.40 -7.52
CA LEU A 929 6.81 54.49 -8.65
C LEU A 929 8.20 54.40 -9.30
N LEU A 930 8.72 53.16 -9.41
CA LEU A 930 9.79 52.81 -10.33
C LEU A 930 9.21 52.01 -11.51
N PHE A 931 9.66 52.28 -12.71
CA PHE A 931 9.27 51.55 -13.91
C PHE A 931 10.45 51.34 -14.85
N SER A 932 10.40 50.27 -15.65
CA SER A 932 11.32 50.04 -16.76
C SER A 932 10.55 50.09 -18.09
N ALA A 933 11.17 50.59 -19.12
CA ALA A 933 10.56 50.68 -20.45
C ALA A 933 11.58 50.40 -21.53
N SER A 934 11.12 50.04 -22.75
CA SER A 934 11.93 49.79 -23.92
C SER A 934 12.53 51.05 -24.57
N LYS A 935 12.01 52.22 -24.14
CA LYS A 935 12.47 53.55 -24.55
C LYS A 935 12.43 54.48 -23.33
N ASP A 936 13.10 55.65 -23.46
CA ASP A 936 12.99 56.69 -22.46
C ASP A 936 11.58 57.29 -22.48
N VAL A 937 10.95 57.27 -21.29
CA VAL A 937 9.62 57.83 -21.09
C VAL A 937 9.66 58.88 -19.97
N GLU A 938 9.33 60.10 -20.31
CA GLU A 938 9.32 61.20 -19.36
C GLU A 938 8.33 60.98 -18.21
N PRO A 939 8.71 61.17 -16.93
CA PRO A 939 7.86 60.98 -15.77
C PRO A 939 6.51 61.68 -15.83
N ASN A 940 6.44 62.86 -16.46
CA ASN A 940 5.19 63.59 -16.65
C ASN A 940 4.20 62.89 -17.58
N VAL A 941 4.70 62.16 -18.58
CA VAL A 941 3.85 61.34 -19.48
C VAL A 941 3.21 60.20 -18.70
N VAL A 942 4.00 59.52 -17.85
CA VAL A 942 3.49 58.47 -16.96
C VAL A 942 2.46 59.03 -15.97
N ARG A 943 2.74 60.20 -15.41
CA ARG A 943 1.80 60.88 -14.47
C ARG A 943 0.47 61.21 -15.15
N THR A 944 0.51 61.76 -16.36
CA THR A 944 -0.70 62.07 -17.15
C THR A 944 -1.48 60.79 -17.47
N TRP A 945 -0.79 59.74 -17.88
CA TRP A 945 -1.37 58.43 -18.14
C TRP A 945 -2.09 57.88 -16.92
N CYS A 946 -1.46 57.93 -15.73
CA CYS A 946 -2.05 57.54 -14.47
C CYS A 946 -3.27 58.37 -14.10
N ALA A 947 -3.23 59.71 -14.31
CA ALA A 947 -4.33 60.59 -13.98
C ALA A 947 -5.62 60.31 -14.77
N GLU A 948 -5.52 59.71 -15.94
CA GLU A 948 -6.67 59.32 -16.76
C GLU A 948 -7.30 57.97 -16.27
N ARG A 949 -6.63 57.24 -15.40
CA ARG A 949 -6.98 55.83 -15.04
C ARG A 949 -7.12 55.56 -13.55
N LEU A 950 -6.53 56.43 -12.71
CA LEU A 950 -6.46 56.26 -11.27
C LEU A 950 -7.13 57.43 -10.54
N ALA A 951 -7.64 57.16 -9.34
CA ALA A 951 -8.15 58.20 -8.46
C ALA A 951 -6.99 59.10 -7.96
N GLY A 952 -7.30 60.38 -7.62
CA GLY A 952 -6.28 61.37 -7.25
C GLY A 952 -5.34 60.97 -6.11
N HIS A 953 -5.82 60.19 -5.14
CA HIS A 953 -5.01 59.68 -4.03
C HIS A 953 -4.09 58.50 -4.43
N GLN A 954 -4.37 57.84 -5.53
CA GLN A 954 -3.57 56.74 -6.07
C GLN A 954 -2.43 57.20 -6.98
N LEU A 955 -2.43 58.50 -7.36
CA LEU A 955 -1.44 59.01 -8.31
C LEU A 955 -0.04 59.01 -7.71
N PRO A 956 0.98 58.44 -8.44
CA PRO A 956 2.36 58.47 -7.99
C PRO A 956 2.89 59.91 -7.95
N THR A 957 3.45 60.31 -6.81
CA THR A 957 4.05 61.63 -6.63
C THR A 957 5.52 61.66 -7.08
N GLU A 958 6.21 60.56 -6.94
CA GLU A 958 7.60 60.39 -7.40
C GLU A 958 7.64 59.23 -8.43
N ILE A 959 8.12 59.51 -9.61
CA ILE A 959 8.12 58.60 -10.74
C ILE A 959 9.53 58.58 -11.33
N LEU A 960 10.14 57.40 -11.43
CA LEU A 960 11.49 57.25 -11.95
C LEU A 960 11.61 56.05 -12.86
N GLN A 961 12.19 56.26 -14.03
CA GLN A 961 12.56 55.16 -14.93
C GLN A 961 13.89 54.54 -14.49
N VAL A 962 13.95 53.22 -14.48
CA VAL A 962 15.16 52.44 -14.18
C VAL A 962 15.41 51.39 -15.27
N PRO A 963 16.67 50.94 -15.47
CA PRO A 963 16.97 49.92 -16.48
C PRO A 963 16.25 48.60 -16.26
N ALA A 964 16.06 48.23 -14.99
CA ALA A 964 15.27 47.08 -14.57
C ALA A 964 14.72 47.27 -13.15
N VAL A 965 13.49 46.84 -12.91
CA VAL A 965 12.90 46.82 -11.56
C VAL A 965 13.65 45.85 -10.66
N PRO A 966 14.13 46.28 -9.47
CA PRO A 966 14.90 45.44 -8.56
C PRO A 966 14.11 44.24 -8.05
N ARG A 967 14.69 43.05 -8.15
CA ARG A 967 14.12 41.80 -7.67
C ARG A 967 15.12 41.03 -6.83
N GLN A 968 14.61 40.25 -5.87
CA GLN A 968 15.39 39.31 -5.08
C GLN A 968 15.77 38.08 -5.93
N ALA A 969 16.70 37.25 -5.46
CA ALA A 969 17.14 36.02 -6.16
C ALA A 969 15.99 35.02 -6.47
N ASN A 970 14.91 35.03 -5.68
CA ASN A 970 13.71 34.22 -5.90
C ASN A 970 12.69 34.89 -6.86
N GLY A 971 13.03 36.00 -7.48
CA GLY A 971 12.18 36.76 -8.40
C GLY A 971 11.15 37.72 -7.74
N LYS A 972 11.07 37.74 -6.40
CA LYS A 972 10.14 38.59 -5.65
C LYS A 972 10.60 40.05 -5.57
N ILE A 973 9.66 40.96 -5.57
CA ILE A 973 9.90 42.41 -5.31
C ILE A 973 9.71 42.64 -3.80
N SER A 974 10.71 43.22 -3.16
CA SER A 974 10.60 43.73 -1.80
C SER A 974 10.33 45.25 -1.86
N ARG A 975 9.07 45.67 -1.76
CA ARG A 975 8.70 47.10 -1.83
C ARG A 975 9.36 47.91 -0.72
N ARG A 976 9.57 47.34 0.44
CA ARG A 976 10.32 47.97 1.54
C ARG A 976 11.79 48.22 1.18
N ASP A 977 12.45 47.23 0.53
CA ASP A 977 13.83 47.36 0.09
C ASP A 977 13.94 48.43 -1.04
N VAL A 978 13.00 48.39 -1.98
CA VAL A 978 12.87 49.38 -3.04
C VAL A 978 12.71 50.79 -2.45
N ALA A 979 11.82 50.96 -1.47
CA ALA A 979 11.59 52.23 -0.78
C ALA A 979 12.85 52.74 -0.05
N ALA A 980 13.57 51.82 0.64
CA ALA A 980 14.80 52.14 1.35
C ALA A 980 15.94 52.58 0.40
N ARG A 981 16.15 51.84 -0.70
CA ARG A 981 17.14 52.13 -1.74
C ARG A 981 16.79 53.39 -2.50
N PHE A 982 15.52 53.62 -2.74
CA PHE A 982 15.05 54.87 -3.34
C PHE A 982 15.33 56.08 -2.40
N ALA A 983 15.07 55.91 -1.11
CA ALA A 983 15.38 56.94 -0.10
C ALA A 983 16.87 57.22 0.05
N ALA A 984 17.72 56.19 -0.16
CA ALA A 984 19.18 56.32 -0.16
C ALA A 984 19.75 56.94 -1.46
N GLY A 985 18.88 57.24 -2.48
CA GLY A 985 19.32 57.86 -3.73
C GLY A 985 19.99 56.92 -4.73
N GLU A 986 19.91 55.61 -4.54
CA GLU A 986 20.59 54.61 -5.40
C GLU A 986 20.09 54.59 -6.85
N PHE A 987 18.86 55.09 -7.11
CA PHE A 987 18.25 55.12 -8.45
C PHE A 987 18.37 56.47 -9.17
N THR A 988 18.90 57.49 -8.48
CA THR A 988 19.12 58.80 -9.13
C THR A 988 20.38 58.75 -10.00
N PRO A 989 20.38 59.26 -11.26
CA PRO A 989 21.59 59.28 -12.07
C PRO A 989 22.65 60.14 -11.36
N ASN A 990 23.85 59.56 -11.17
CA ASN A 990 25.00 60.30 -10.66
C ASN A 990 25.27 61.50 -11.56
N LYS A 991 25.07 62.70 -11.04
CA LYS A 991 25.39 63.98 -11.76
C LYS A 991 26.90 64.27 -11.82
N GLU A 992 27.75 63.36 -11.35
CA GLU A 992 29.21 63.56 -11.28
C GLU A 992 30.02 62.84 -12.39
N ALA A 993 29.40 62.33 -13.46
CA ALA A 993 30.09 61.75 -14.57
C ALA A 993 29.94 62.51 -15.89
N ALA A 994 29.77 63.79 -15.80
CA ALA A 994 29.73 64.71 -16.95
C ALA A 994 30.50 65.99 -16.67
N GLU A 995 31.81 65.87 -16.40
CA GLU A 995 32.83 66.90 -16.62
C GLU A 995 34.04 66.26 -17.30
#